data_03cfd5714bbc99cb0c09545a3321da72
#
_entry.id   03cfd5714bbc99cb0c09545a3321da72
#
_cell.length_a   1.000
_cell.length_b   1.000
_cell.length_c   1.000
_cell.angle_alpha   90.00
_cell.angle_beta   90.00
_cell.angle_gamma   90.00
#
_symmetry.space_group_name_H-M   'P 1'
#
loop_
_entity.id
_entity.type
_entity.pdbx_description
1 polymer ?
#
loop_
_entity_poly.entity_id
_entity_poly.type
_entity_poly.pdbx_seq_one_letter_code
_entity_poly.pdbx_strand_id
1 'polypeptide(L)'
;MKKPKRILSIFLAALLLLRPMDLPVHASVSENDTQTTGEDASVSANDDSQQNALPDDDLDADATEVGQTITITFYDSDAQTVLMQFPLTYQGTSLHLYDFYETADFLQPVRQGYQLASWNCLTNGKTYRKTSSIYNLSLNKDMTFTANWKTTPYSFEINYETNGGSISDVDADGNEIDIPYSFRVTDDTIVLPDATRKNYKFDGWYADNTFTEKVTEIPAGSYIDSDENGIVNPLTLYAKWIDAKPKAPQLTNARNKSAGKVALSYTATAKNYEISYTTDKKFKKNVNKETVGNKTSYTIQNLPKGKTYYFRVRAFATDSTGSICYSSYSNVLSCKIKKGVKEYKAQKNAGKLKKVEVKDGQLFVSASVPKRLKSSDDSYYLVRVNPATDKYEKKIAACPKLTKPQFSLPLVDEKGNHLIQGKYALAVKKGKSYFIISGSSFVKNPEAAAAYTAAFPSTTSKKGLQGSLDTGLGIQHTFINMNLNDVITGGSYAYRYNGKTYYFNDPYGSFISSANQNGMTVTGQLMLRYPGSSYSYLLYGTKSASSGTGYYAMNAQTKKARETLEAAFSFLAERYSTQDCHLDNWILGNEVNIYPMWYYAGNTGKTAFMQNYADTYRILYYAVRSNYKNARVFICTDHTWINRCGDWGAKPFMDAFNSEIKSQNKNIKWNLAYHAYPAILTQSATWRDSYTKNSLDSDFVSPRNLDVMTNYVKKNFGSDTHILLSEQGFTSNCGQDVQAAAIAYTYYKAEFNPMIDAVIFRSMQDDASEVSQGLSFGLYTTDGKEKPAYKVFKYMDTPQYAKYTKSCLQTIGISSWEKATASFKESKLKKMPKR
;
A
#
# COMPACT_ATOMS: atom_id res chain seq x y z
N MET A 1 -45.00 -5.22 44.52
CA MET A 1 -44.26 -4.97 43.25
C MET A 1 -42.83 -4.63 43.60
N LYS A 2 -41.95 -5.62 43.55
CA LYS A 2 -40.50 -5.45 43.80
C LYS A 2 -39.84 -4.94 42.53
N LYS A 3 -39.14 -3.78 42.61
CA LYS A 3 -38.33 -3.24 41.54
C LYS A 3 -37.16 -4.18 41.20
N PRO A 4 -36.84 -4.47 39.96
CA PRO A 4 -35.66 -5.26 39.60
C PRO A 4 -34.40 -4.44 39.89
N LYS A 5 -33.44 -5.08 40.57
CA LYS A 5 -32.14 -4.52 40.90
C LYS A 5 -31.34 -4.25 39.60
N ARG A 6 -30.79 -3.06 39.53
CA ARG A 6 -29.78 -2.68 38.51
C ARG A 6 -28.55 -3.58 38.66
N ILE A 7 -28.34 -4.51 37.74
CA ILE A 7 -27.17 -5.39 37.65
C ILE A 7 -26.23 -4.94 36.51
N LEU A 8 -26.44 -3.77 35.91
CA LEU A 8 -25.80 -3.44 34.64
C LEU A 8 -24.57 -2.53 34.72
N SER A 9 -24.23 -1.94 35.84
CA SER A 9 -23.18 -0.92 35.93
C SER A 9 -21.79 -1.41 36.30
N ILE A 10 -21.61 -2.69 36.60
CA ILE A 10 -20.29 -3.20 37.05
C ILE A 10 -19.48 -3.85 35.92
N PHE A 11 -20.13 -4.36 34.87
CA PHE A 11 -19.43 -5.08 33.80
C PHE A 11 -18.76 -4.15 32.76
N LEU A 12 -19.21 -2.92 32.63
CA LEU A 12 -18.68 -2.00 31.63
C LEU A 12 -17.41 -1.26 32.08
N ALA A 13 -17.21 -1.08 33.36
CA ALA A 13 -16.03 -0.38 33.92
C ALA A 13 -14.72 -1.18 33.78
N ALA A 14 -14.82 -2.51 33.72
CA ALA A 14 -13.67 -3.40 33.65
C ALA A 14 -12.89 -3.32 32.30
N LEU A 15 -13.58 -2.98 31.19
CA LEU A 15 -12.92 -2.84 29.88
C LEU A 15 -12.26 -1.48 29.63
N LEU A 16 -12.44 -0.53 30.54
CA LEU A 16 -11.97 0.85 30.37
C LEU A 16 -10.46 1.07 30.56
N LEU A 17 -9.76 0.08 31.10
CA LEU A 17 -8.34 0.18 31.40
C LEU A 17 -7.43 -0.51 30.39
N LEU A 18 -7.99 -1.02 29.29
CA LEU A 18 -7.21 -1.62 28.23
C LEU A 18 -6.32 -0.56 27.55
N ARG A 19 -5.09 -0.45 28.00
CA ARG A 19 -4.03 0.15 27.19
C ARG A 19 -3.86 -0.73 25.95
N PRO A 20 -3.69 -0.16 24.75
CA PRO A 20 -3.16 -0.94 23.65
C PRO A 20 -1.80 -1.47 24.09
N MET A 21 -1.56 -2.73 23.87
CA MET A 21 -0.22 -3.26 24.02
C MET A 21 0.72 -2.48 23.11
N ASP A 22 1.66 -1.74 23.67
CA ASP A 22 2.88 -1.43 22.98
C ASP A 22 3.58 -2.77 22.78
N LEU A 23 3.63 -3.25 21.55
CA LEU A 23 4.37 -4.44 21.21
C LEU A 23 5.84 -4.14 21.48
N PRO A 24 6.54 -4.90 22.33
CA PRO A 24 7.98 -4.90 22.30
C PRO A 24 8.39 -5.54 20.97
N VAL A 25 8.99 -4.74 20.11
CA VAL A 25 9.74 -5.24 18.97
C VAL A 25 10.99 -5.91 19.56
N HIS A 26 10.96 -7.20 19.78
CA HIS A 26 12.18 -7.97 19.97
C HIS A 26 12.88 -8.10 18.63
N ALA A 27 13.69 -7.11 18.31
CA ALA A 27 14.84 -7.31 17.47
C ALA A 27 15.92 -7.94 18.36
N SER A 28 16.30 -9.15 18.09
CA SER A 28 17.50 -9.76 18.62
C SER A 28 18.71 -9.07 17.98
N VAL A 29 19.23 -8.05 18.61
CA VAL A 29 20.54 -7.51 18.32
C VAL A 29 21.46 -8.09 19.39
N SER A 30 22.41 -8.90 18.98
CA SER A 30 23.55 -9.27 19.82
C SER A 30 24.38 -8.02 20.03
N GLU A 31 24.48 -7.59 21.30
CA GLU A 31 25.43 -6.60 21.74
C GLU A 31 26.85 -7.05 21.48
N ASN A 32 27.69 -6.18 20.97
CA ASN A 32 29.00 -5.94 21.52
C ASN A 32 29.40 -4.47 21.28
N ASP A 33 29.50 -3.78 22.41
CA ASP A 33 30.08 -2.47 22.58
C ASP A 33 31.52 -2.41 22.09
N THR A 34 31.92 -1.30 21.48
CA THR A 34 32.87 -0.37 22.09
C THR A 34 33.02 0.90 21.27
N GLN A 35 32.89 2.02 21.96
CA GLN A 35 33.23 3.38 21.53
C GLN A 35 34.68 3.52 21.11
N THR A 36 35.02 4.33 20.12
CA THR A 36 35.75 5.58 20.30
C THR A 36 35.93 6.36 18.98
N THR A 37 35.53 7.59 19.08
CA THR A 37 36.01 8.87 18.50
C THR A 37 37.16 8.87 17.48
N GLY A 38 36.97 9.65 16.41
CA GLY A 38 37.89 10.74 16.04
C GLY A 38 38.72 10.60 14.80
N GLU A 39 38.46 11.49 13.89
CA GLU A 39 39.37 12.30 13.07
C GLU A 39 40.13 11.72 11.87
N ASP A 40 40.01 12.52 10.83
CA ASP A 40 40.79 12.61 9.59
C ASP A 40 42.27 12.22 9.68
N ALA A 41 42.75 11.60 8.59
CA ALA A 41 43.91 12.13 7.87
C ALA A 41 44.28 11.24 6.67
N SER A 42 44.35 11.89 5.51
CA SER A 42 45.17 11.50 4.38
C SER A 42 46.62 11.16 4.84
N VAL A 43 47.31 10.25 4.14
CA VAL A 43 48.69 10.42 3.67
C VAL A 43 49.22 9.13 2.97
N SER A 44 49.61 9.30 1.75
CA SER A 44 50.77 8.85 0.99
C SER A 44 51.41 7.47 1.23
N ALA A 45 51.68 6.88 0.12
CA ALA A 45 52.64 5.82 -0.10
C ALA A 45 54.00 6.06 0.63
N ASN A 46 54.50 5.04 1.22
CA ASN A 46 55.97 4.88 1.31
C ASN A 46 56.36 3.42 1.10
N ASP A 47 57.24 3.33 0.19
CA ASP A 47 58.14 2.27 -0.15
C ASP A 47 58.95 1.81 1.09
N ASP A 48 59.01 0.52 1.34
CA ASP A 48 60.03 -0.05 2.15
C ASP A 48 60.42 -1.46 1.62
N SER A 49 61.45 -1.42 0.83
CA SER A 49 62.23 -2.56 0.44
C SER A 49 63.00 -3.11 1.67
N GLN A 50 62.58 -4.26 2.18
CA GLN A 50 63.50 -5.09 2.94
C GLN A 50 63.46 -6.55 2.45
N GLN A 51 64.52 -6.88 1.74
CA GLN A 51 64.95 -8.25 1.55
C GLN A 51 65.13 -8.91 2.91
N ASN A 52 64.36 -9.96 3.17
CA ASN A 52 64.82 -10.99 4.11
C ASN A 52 64.78 -12.33 3.37
N ALA A 53 65.94 -12.76 3.04
CA ALA A 53 66.30 -14.16 2.72
C ALA A 53 65.88 -15.01 3.92
N LEU A 54 64.96 -15.95 3.72
CA LEU A 54 64.68 -17.03 4.67
C LEU A 54 65.49 -18.27 4.24
N PRO A 55 65.96 -19.05 5.23
CA PRO A 55 66.92 -20.15 5.00
C PRO A 55 66.23 -21.31 4.28
N ASP A 56 67.05 -22.00 3.51
CA ASP A 56 66.76 -23.37 3.02
C ASP A 56 66.41 -24.26 4.19
N ASP A 57 65.18 -24.76 4.23
CA ASP A 57 64.83 -25.89 5.10
C ASP A 57 64.46 -27.08 4.22
N ASP A 58 65.24 -28.08 4.43
CA ASP A 58 65.15 -29.52 4.10
C ASP A 58 63.93 -29.97 3.31
N LEU A 59 64.20 -30.31 2.06
CA LEU A 59 63.30 -31.11 1.20
C LEU A 59 63.75 -32.60 1.33
N ASP A 60 62.84 -33.32 2.01
CA ASP A 60 62.90 -34.77 2.12
C ASP A 60 62.70 -35.45 0.76
N ALA A 61 63.40 -36.58 0.62
CA ALA A 61 63.61 -37.35 -0.57
C ALA A 61 62.33 -37.90 -1.26
N ASP A 62 62.01 -37.33 -2.35
CA ASP A 62 61.44 -37.94 -3.55
C ASP A 62 61.91 -37.12 -4.74
N ALA A 63 63.18 -37.22 -5.03
CA ALA A 63 63.82 -36.44 -6.11
C ALA A 63 63.31 -36.99 -7.47
N THR A 64 62.64 -36.19 -8.22
CA THR A 64 62.23 -36.43 -9.63
C THR A 64 63.54 -36.66 -10.44
N GLU A 65 63.62 -37.74 -11.23
CA GLU A 65 64.79 -38.03 -12.07
C GLU A 65 64.88 -37.05 -13.22
N VAL A 66 66.11 -36.69 -13.64
CA VAL A 66 66.36 -35.83 -14.75
C VAL A 66 65.70 -36.39 -16.03
N GLY A 67 64.91 -35.61 -16.70
CA GLY A 67 64.15 -35.99 -17.92
C GLY A 67 62.72 -36.42 -17.62
N GLN A 68 62.26 -36.50 -16.37
CA GLN A 68 60.88 -36.71 -16.02
C GLN A 68 60.06 -35.42 -16.19
N THR A 69 58.78 -35.56 -16.58
CA THR A 69 57.87 -34.45 -16.67
C THR A 69 57.22 -34.23 -15.31
N ILE A 70 57.39 -33.05 -14.72
CA ILE A 70 56.65 -32.57 -13.58
C ILE A 70 55.46 -31.77 -14.10
N THR A 71 54.32 -31.91 -13.45
CA THR A 71 53.07 -31.26 -13.87
C THR A 71 52.57 -30.31 -12.79
N ILE A 72 52.40 -29.05 -13.17
CA ILE A 72 51.79 -28.03 -12.30
C ILE A 72 50.36 -27.86 -12.69
N THR A 73 49.43 -28.23 -11.79
CA THR A 73 48.01 -28.21 -12.07
C THR A 73 47.27 -27.23 -11.18
N PHE A 74 46.46 -26.38 -11.80
CA PHE A 74 45.63 -25.39 -11.13
C PHE A 74 44.14 -25.75 -11.34
N TYR A 75 43.46 -25.99 -10.25
CA TYR A 75 42.05 -26.32 -10.19
C TYR A 75 41.22 -25.11 -9.76
N ASP A 76 39.93 -25.12 -10.09
CA ASP A 76 38.99 -24.24 -9.46
C ASP A 76 38.82 -24.62 -7.96
N SER A 77 38.05 -23.86 -7.24
CA SER A 77 37.77 -24.06 -5.81
C SER A 77 37.10 -25.42 -5.47
N ASP A 78 36.58 -26.14 -6.46
CA ASP A 78 36.05 -27.51 -6.31
C ASP A 78 37.13 -28.59 -6.26
N ALA A 79 38.40 -28.23 -6.50
CA ALA A 79 39.54 -29.13 -6.60
C ALA A 79 39.36 -30.27 -7.65
N GLN A 80 38.48 -30.10 -8.61
CA GLN A 80 38.13 -31.07 -9.69
C GLN A 80 38.23 -30.45 -11.07
N THR A 81 37.75 -29.22 -11.24
CA THR A 81 37.78 -28.49 -12.50
C THR A 81 39.16 -27.92 -12.76
N VAL A 82 39.85 -28.45 -13.78
CA VAL A 82 41.19 -27.95 -14.17
C VAL A 82 41.04 -26.62 -14.86
N LEU A 83 41.63 -25.56 -14.29
CA LEU A 83 41.69 -24.24 -14.89
C LEU A 83 42.91 -24.12 -15.82
N MET A 84 44.07 -24.64 -15.35
CA MET A 84 45.30 -24.59 -16.11
C MET A 84 46.19 -25.78 -15.73
N GLN A 85 47.05 -26.25 -16.66
CA GLN A 85 47.97 -27.31 -16.42
C GLN A 85 49.26 -27.11 -17.22
N PHE A 86 50.42 -27.20 -16.56
CA PHE A 86 51.70 -26.95 -17.16
C PHE A 86 52.61 -28.16 -16.97
N PRO A 87 52.84 -29.01 -18.00
CA PRO A 87 53.83 -30.06 -17.97
C PRO A 87 55.23 -29.46 -18.26
N LEU A 88 56.16 -29.64 -17.36
CA LEU A 88 57.52 -29.12 -17.45
C LEU A 88 58.51 -30.29 -17.33
N THR A 89 59.56 -30.32 -18.17
CA THR A 89 60.59 -31.37 -18.09
C THR A 89 61.64 -30.97 -17.09
N TYR A 90 61.81 -31.79 -16.03
CA TYR A 90 62.78 -31.53 -14.97
C TYR A 90 64.24 -31.77 -15.48
N GLN A 91 65.06 -30.74 -15.32
CA GLN A 91 66.43 -30.66 -15.89
C GLN A 91 67.51 -30.97 -14.84
N GLY A 92 67.17 -31.45 -13.63
CA GLY A 92 68.11 -31.71 -12.52
C GLY A 92 68.45 -30.46 -11.70
N THR A 93 67.90 -29.32 -12.02
CA THR A 93 67.91 -28.06 -11.26
C THR A 93 66.49 -27.58 -11.05
N SER A 94 66.24 -26.82 -10.00
CA SER A 94 64.90 -26.27 -9.74
C SER A 94 64.45 -25.44 -10.95
N LEU A 95 63.25 -25.75 -11.48
CA LEU A 95 62.62 -25.00 -12.53
C LEU A 95 61.68 -23.94 -11.92
N HIS A 96 61.47 -22.88 -12.66
CA HIS A 96 60.51 -21.85 -12.27
C HIS A 96 59.54 -21.60 -13.45
N LEU A 97 58.35 -21.12 -13.21
CA LEU A 97 57.43 -20.81 -14.28
C LEU A 97 57.94 -19.66 -15.17
N TYR A 98 58.75 -18.77 -14.62
CA TYR A 98 59.41 -17.71 -15.40
C TYR A 98 60.41 -18.23 -16.42
N ASP A 99 60.91 -19.46 -16.29
CA ASP A 99 61.80 -20.06 -17.27
C ASP A 99 61.07 -20.40 -18.60
N PHE A 100 59.72 -20.43 -18.57
CA PHE A 100 58.91 -20.86 -19.67
C PHE A 100 57.93 -19.79 -20.15
N TYR A 101 57.60 -18.81 -19.31
CA TYR A 101 56.58 -17.78 -19.58
C TYR A 101 57.13 -16.39 -19.23
N GLU A 102 56.87 -15.38 -20.09
CA GLU A 102 57.43 -14.04 -19.93
C GLU A 102 56.81 -13.25 -18.77
N THR A 103 55.54 -13.50 -18.42
CA THR A 103 54.85 -12.79 -17.35
C THR A 103 54.06 -13.76 -16.45
N ALA A 104 53.58 -13.30 -15.30
CA ALA A 104 52.75 -14.08 -14.38
C ALA A 104 51.23 -13.96 -14.69
N ASP A 105 50.85 -13.27 -15.73
CA ASP A 105 49.42 -12.91 -15.99
C ASP A 105 48.57 -14.13 -16.34
N PHE A 106 49.16 -15.15 -16.95
CA PHE A 106 48.48 -16.42 -17.22
C PHE A 106 48.04 -17.16 -15.93
N LEU A 107 48.55 -16.81 -14.75
CA LEU A 107 48.15 -17.38 -13.45
C LEU A 107 46.88 -16.70 -12.86
N GLN A 108 46.23 -15.86 -13.63
CA GLN A 108 45.00 -15.18 -13.24
C GLN A 108 43.80 -15.73 -14.06
N PRO A 109 43.21 -16.85 -13.69
CA PRO A 109 42.05 -17.39 -14.40
C PRO A 109 40.86 -16.46 -14.25
N VAL A 110 40.05 -16.42 -15.28
CA VAL A 110 38.81 -15.66 -15.27
C VAL A 110 37.68 -16.52 -14.72
N ARG A 111 37.05 -16.05 -13.66
CA ARG A 111 35.74 -16.52 -13.22
C ARG A 111 34.75 -15.36 -13.26
N GLN A 112 33.74 -15.49 -14.11
CA GLN A 112 32.81 -14.42 -14.39
C GLN A 112 32.22 -13.84 -13.10
N GLY A 113 32.44 -12.53 -12.91
CA GLY A 113 31.94 -11.80 -11.74
C GLY A 113 32.71 -12.00 -10.44
N TYR A 114 33.83 -12.73 -10.43
CA TYR A 114 34.61 -12.98 -9.23
C TYR A 114 36.08 -12.61 -9.42
N GLN A 115 36.70 -12.22 -8.35
CA GLN A 115 38.11 -11.91 -8.29
C GLN A 115 38.89 -12.99 -7.57
N LEU A 116 39.99 -13.45 -8.14
CA LEU A 116 40.89 -14.40 -7.49
C LEU A 116 41.51 -13.73 -6.24
N ALA A 117 41.36 -14.33 -5.09
CA ALA A 117 41.96 -13.86 -3.84
C ALA A 117 43.36 -14.47 -3.58
N SER A 118 43.53 -15.73 -3.91
CA SER A 118 44.76 -16.48 -3.68
C SER A 118 44.68 -17.85 -4.33
N TRP A 119 45.83 -18.48 -4.44
CA TRP A 119 45.99 -19.91 -4.72
C TRP A 119 46.37 -20.67 -3.48
N ASN A 120 45.72 -21.76 -3.19
CA ASN A 120 46.10 -22.69 -2.13
C ASN A 120 46.84 -23.87 -2.75
N CYS A 121 48.11 -24.05 -2.42
CA CYS A 121 48.89 -25.17 -2.89
C CYS A 121 48.60 -26.42 -2.06
N LEU A 122 48.01 -27.43 -2.67
CA LEU A 122 47.69 -28.69 -2.00
C LEU A 122 48.95 -29.53 -1.73
N THR A 123 50.03 -29.34 -2.53
CA THR A 123 51.26 -30.11 -2.40
C THR A 123 52.10 -29.67 -1.20
N ASN A 124 52.13 -28.37 -0.84
CA ASN A 124 52.93 -27.86 0.26
C ASN A 124 52.15 -27.16 1.37
N GLY A 125 50.79 -27.10 1.26
CA GLY A 125 49.89 -26.51 2.25
C GLY A 125 49.97 -24.99 2.37
N LYS A 126 50.69 -24.27 1.48
CA LYS A 126 50.85 -22.80 1.54
C LYS A 126 49.80 -22.09 0.69
N THR A 127 49.43 -20.90 1.11
CA THR A 127 48.53 -20.01 0.36
C THR A 127 49.31 -18.87 -0.28
N TYR A 128 49.19 -18.71 -1.59
CA TYR A 128 49.86 -17.69 -2.37
C TYR A 128 48.90 -16.60 -2.77
N ARG A 129 49.10 -15.39 -2.22
CA ARG A 129 48.24 -14.23 -2.49
C ARG A 129 48.68 -13.39 -3.69
N LYS A 130 49.89 -13.59 -4.13
CA LYS A 130 50.43 -12.94 -5.33
C LYS A 130 50.81 -14.01 -6.35
N THR A 131 50.43 -13.87 -7.59
CA THR A 131 50.74 -14.77 -8.69
C THR A 131 52.27 -14.80 -8.94
N SER A 132 52.95 -13.67 -8.76
CA SER A 132 54.41 -13.58 -8.83
C SER A 132 55.14 -14.50 -7.86
N SER A 133 54.55 -14.81 -6.71
CA SER A 133 55.16 -15.75 -5.74
C SER A 133 55.08 -17.21 -6.22
N ILE A 134 54.07 -17.57 -7.05
CA ILE A 134 54.00 -18.88 -7.69
C ILE A 134 54.91 -18.91 -8.93
N TYR A 135 54.93 -17.83 -9.71
CA TYR A 135 55.76 -17.64 -10.89
C TYR A 135 57.25 -17.83 -10.59
N ASN A 136 57.65 -17.39 -9.40
CA ASN A 136 59.05 -17.49 -8.92
C ASN A 136 59.29 -18.71 -8.03
N LEU A 137 58.31 -19.62 -7.87
CA LEU A 137 58.44 -20.78 -7.01
C LEU A 137 59.40 -21.83 -7.61
N SER A 138 60.30 -22.36 -6.84
CA SER A 138 61.20 -23.43 -7.22
C SER A 138 60.43 -24.76 -7.34
N LEU A 139 60.39 -25.34 -8.52
CA LEU A 139 59.62 -26.51 -8.89
C LEU A 139 60.53 -27.70 -9.14
N ASN A 140 60.32 -28.75 -8.39
CA ASN A 140 61.12 -29.99 -8.52
C ASN A 140 60.28 -31.28 -8.43
N LYS A 141 58.98 -31.14 -8.32
CA LYS A 141 57.96 -32.23 -8.31
C LYS A 141 56.60 -31.69 -8.75
N ASP A 142 55.66 -32.59 -9.00
CA ASP A 142 54.27 -32.22 -9.30
C ASP A 142 53.69 -31.31 -8.20
N MET A 143 53.01 -30.25 -8.64
CA MET A 143 52.40 -29.32 -7.73
C MET A 143 50.94 -29.06 -8.15
N THR A 144 50.08 -29.03 -7.13
CA THR A 144 48.67 -28.82 -7.32
C THR A 144 48.18 -27.59 -6.55
N PHE A 145 47.47 -26.71 -7.22
CA PHE A 145 46.91 -25.50 -6.64
C PHE A 145 45.38 -25.48 -6.82
N THR A 146 44.64 -24.93 -5.86
CA THR A 146 43.24 -24.64 -5.97
C THR A 146 42.96 -23.14 -5.85
N ALA A 147 42.11 -22.63 -6.70
CA ALA A 147 41.74 -21.25 -6.66
C ALA A 147 40.92 -20.92 -5.40
N ASN A 148 41.22 -19.81 -4.76
CA ASN A 148 40.43 -19.25 -3.69
C ASN A 148 39.86 -17.90 -4.19
N TRP A 149 38.59 -17.88 -4.52
CA TRP A 149 37.91 -16.69 -5.00
C TRP A 149 37.48 -15.81 -3.83
N LYS A 150 37.40 -14.48 -4.04
CA LYS A 150 36.81 -13.60 -3.04
C LYS A 150 35.37 -14.03 -2.80
N THR A 151 34.96 -14.07 -1.56
CA THR A 151 33.57 -14.47 -1.14
C THR A 151 32.53 -13.51 -1.64
N THR A 152 32.88 -12.24 -1.81
CA THR A 152 31.98 -11.21 -2.38
C THR A 152 32.25 -11.11 -3.87
N PRO A 153 31.21 -11.30 -4.73
CA PRO A 153 31.35 -11.07 -6.16
C PRO A 153 31.80 -9.65 -6.49
N TYR A 154 32.46 -9.51 -7.65
CA TYR A 154 32.84 -8.19 -8.14
C TYR A 154 31.60 -7.33 -8.35
N SER A 155 31.67 -6.05 -7.94
CA SER A 155 30.63 -5.08 -8.15
C SER A 155 30.94 -4.27 -9.41
N PHE A 156 30.09 -4.40 -10.43
CA PHE A 156 30.17 -3.64 -11.67
C PHE A 156 29.42 -2.32 -11.51
N GLU A 157 30.04 -1.21 -11.81
CA GLU A 157 29.42 0.12 -11.71
C GLU A 157 28.46 0.38 -12.88
N ILE A 158 27.37 1.11 -12.60
CA ILE A 158 26.41 1.60 -13.59
C ILE A 158 26.48 3.13 -13.61
N ASN A 159 26.80 3.70 -14.76
CA ASN A 159 26.79 5.13 -14.98
C ASN A 159 25.56 5.53 -15.80
N TYR A 160 24.79 6.49 -15.30
CA TYR A 160 23.62 7.01 -15.99
C TYR A 160 23.89 8.37 -16.63
N GLU A 161 24.09 8.38 -17.96
CA GLU A 161 24.13 9.60 -18.74
C GLU A 161 22.73 10.06 -19.08
N THR A 162 22.17 10.91 -18.24
CA THR A 162 20.76 11.32 -18.33
C THR A 162 20.45 12.25 -19.50
N ASN A 163 21.46 12.74 -20.23
CA ASN A 163 21.29 13.62 -21.41
C ASN A 163 20.38 14.82 -21.12
N GLY A 164 20.60 15.47 -19.96
CA GLY A 164 19.87 16.66 -19.54
C GLY A 164 18.52 16.37 -18.89
N GLY A 165 18.26 15.13 -18.53
CA GLY A 165 17.20 14.70 -17.62
C GLY A 165 17.71 14.49 -16.20
N SER A 166 16.91 13.83 -15.40
CA SER A 166 17.24 13.39 -14.04
C SER A 166 16.56 12.06 -13.74
N ILE A 167 17.19 11.24 -12.92
CA ILE A 167 16.56 10.12 -12.25
C ILE A 167 16.11 10.64 -10.89
N SER A 168 14.91 10.30 -10.47
CA SER A 168 14.41 10.66 -9.14
C SER A 168 14.82 9.56 -8.14
N ASP A 169 15.30 9.97 -6.99
CA ASP A 169 15.56 9.11 -5.83
C ASP A 169 14.27 8.84 -5.02
N VAL A 170 13.15 9.39 -5.49
CA VAL A 170 11.83 9.15 -4.94
C VAL A 170 10.84 8.87 -6.07
N ASP A 171 9.87 7.98 -5.80
CA ASP A 171 8.76 7.70 -6.71
C ASP A 171 7.72 8.83 -6.74
N ALA A 172 6.66 8.66 -7.54
CA ALA A 172 5.58 9.63 -7.63
C ALA A 172 4.82 9.85 -6.30
N ASP A 173 4.95 8.91 -5.38
CA ASP A 173 4.30 8.91 -4.07
C ASP A 173 5.24 9.45 -2.97
N GLY A 174 6.52 9.71 -3.31
CA GLY A 174 7.53 10.28 -2.42
C GLY A 174 8.30 9.26 -1.58
N ASN A 175 8.23 7.96 -1.94
CA ASN A 175 9.03 6.93 -1.31
C ASN A 175 10.43 6.93 -1.95
N GLU A 176 11.46 6.64 -1.18
CA GLU A 176 12.81 6.46 -1.71
C GLU A 176 12.84 5.29 -2.71
N ILE A 177 13.42 5.55 -3.88
CA ILE A 177 13.72 4.52 -4.88
C ILE A 177 15.20 4.19 -4.74
N ASP A 178 15.49 2.92 -4.55
CA ASP A 178 16.86 2.44 -4.64
C ASP A 178 17.29 2.43 -6.11
N ILE A 179 18.11 3.41 -6.50
CA ILE A 179 18.67 3.52 -7.85
C ILE A 179 19.87 2.59 -7.90
N PRO A 180 19.86 1.58 -8.77
CA PRO A 180 20.98 0.65 -8.89
C PRO A 180 22.19 1.33 -9.57
N TYR A 181 23.20 1.69 -8.80
CA TYR A 181 24.47 2.22 -9.31
C TYR A 181 25.54 1.14 -9.48
N SER A 182 25.24 -0.07 -9.14
CA SER A 182 26.12 -1.22 -9.36
C SER A 182 25.33 -2.52 -9.41
N PHE A 183 25.96 -3.58 -9.95
CA PHE A 183 25.40 -4.92 -9.93
C PHE A 183 26.49 -5.98 -9.78
N ARG A 184 26.10 -7.17 -9.43
CA ARG A 184 26.95 -8.35 -9.28
C ARG A 184 26.34 -9.52 -10.04
N VAL A 185 27.16 -10.49 -10.38
CA VAL A 185 26.70 -11.72 -11.04
C VAL A 185 25.69 -12.52 -10.21
N THR A 186 25.60 -12.27 -8.91
CA THR A 186 24.66 -12.93 -7.99
C THR A 186 23.36 -12.18 -7.80
N ASP A 187 23.22 -10.99 -8.36
CA ASP A 187 22.01 -10.19 -8.18
C ASP A 187 20.89 -10.73 -9.08
N ASP A 188 19.65 -10.57 -8.63
CA ASP A 188 18.47 -10.78 -9.44
C ASP A 188 18.41 -9.78 -10.59
N THR A 189 17.52 -10.03 -11.56
CA THR A 189 17.30 -9.09 -12.67
C THR A 189 16.99 -7.69 -12.14
N ILE A 190 17.79 -6.72 -12.54
CA ILE A 190 17.67 -5.31 -12.14
C ILE A 190 16.83 -4.56 -13.17
N VAL A 191 15.70 -4.01 -12.73
CA VAL A 191 14.89 -3.11 -13.53
C VAL A 191 15.48 -1.71 -13.45
N LEU A 192 15.74 -1.11 -14.61
CA LEU A 192 16.34 0.22 -14.70
C LEU A 192 15.30 1.31 -14.37
N PRO A 193 15.67 2.36 -13.61
CA PRO A 193 14.76 3.43 -13.25
C PRO A 193 14.38 4.28 -14.47
N ASP A 194 13.14 4.78 -14.50
CA ASP A 194 12.74 5.75 -15.50
C ASP A 194 13.38 7.13 -15.23
N ALA A 195 13.95 7.74 -16.26
CA ALA A 195 14.42 9.11 -16.16
C ALA A 195 13.34 10.12 -16.54
N THR A 196 13.40 11.31 -15.95
CA THR A 196 12.48 12.40 -16.23
C THR A 196 13.20 13.60 -16.84
N ARG A 197 12.55 14.24 -17.83
CA ARG A 197 13.04 15.46 -18.45
C ARG A 197 11.86 16.31 -18.88
N LYS A 198 11.83 17.54 -18.40
CA LYS A 198 10.78 18.49 -18.74
C LYS A 198 10.73 18.72 -20.26
N ASN A 199 9.53 18.66 -20.82
CA ASN A 199 9.21 18.76 -22.24
C ASN A 199 9.62 17.55 -23.12
N TYR A 200 10.10 16.47 -22.53
CA TYR A 200 10.50 15.27 -23.25
C TYR A 200 9.81 14.03 -22.71
N LYS A 201 9.67 13.00 -23.53
CA LYS A 201 9.29 11.64 -23.14
C LYS A 201 10.53 10.79 -23.07
N PHE A 202 10.62 9.99 -22.06
CA PHE A 202 11.67 9.00 -21.94
C PHE A 202 11.41 7.84 -22.91
N ASP A 203 12.38 7.57 -23.76
CA ASP A 203 12.33 6.46 -24.73
C ASP A 203 12.98 5.20 -24.15
N GLY A 204 13.84 5.35 -23.15
CA GLY A 204 14.54 4.29 -22.46
C GLY A 204 16.04 4.54 -22.38
N TRP A 205 16.72 3.61 -21.74
CA TRP A 205 18.18 3.55 -21.65
C TRP A 205 18.76 2.82 -22.84
N TYR A 206 19.96 3.21 -23.27
CA TYR A 206 20.71 2.65 -24.37
C TYR A 206 22.17 2.43 -23.95
N ALA A 207 22.77 1.31 -24.37
CA ALA A 207 24.17 1.01 -24.06
C ALA A 207 25.17 1.87 -24.85
N ASP A 208 24.69 2.60 -25.86
CA ASP A 208 25.49 3.43 -26.73
C ASP A 208 24.89 4.84 -26.91
N ASN A 209 25.75 5.84 -27.12
CA ASN A 209 25.35 7.24 -27.32
C ASN A 209 24.73 7.53 -28.68
N THR A 210 24.73 6.56 -29.59
CA THR A 210 24.05 6.65 -30.91
C THR A 210 22.63 6.09 -30.84
N PHE A 211 22.24 5.54 -29.68
CA PHE A 211 20.93 5.02 -29.36
C PHE A 211 20.48 3.85 -30.25
N THR A 212 21.37 2.90 -30.51
CA THR A 212 21.10 1.73 -31.34
C THR A 212 20.75 0.50 -30.50
N GLU A 213 21.35 0.34 -29.31
CA GLU A 213 21.17 -0.78 -28.42
C GLU A 213 20.37 -0.38 -27.18
N LYS A 214 19.10 -0.72 -27.17
CA LYS A 214 18.19 -0.41 -26.06
C LYS A 214 18.32 -1.43 -24.91
N VAL A 215 18.53 -0.94 -23.69
CA VAL A 215 18.61 -1.73 -22.48
C VAL A 215 17.35 -1.50 -21.63
N THR A 216 16.61 -2.56 -21.34
CA THR A 216 15.39 -2.47 -20.51
C THR A 216 15.59 -2.93 -19.09
N GLU A 217 16.55 -3.83 -18.88
CA GLU A 217 16.89 -4.43 -17.59
C GLU A 217 18.33 -4.97 -17.66
N ILE A 218 18.95 -5.22 -16.54
CA ILE A 218 20.19 -5.99 -16.43
C ILE A 218 19.78 -7.38 -15.96
N PRO A 219 19.86 -8.43 -16.80
CA PRO A 219 19.46 -9.77 -16.45
C PRO A 219 20.25 -10.34 -15.27
N ALA A 220 19.64 -11.22 -14.48
CA ALA A 220 20.32 -11.99 -13.46
C ALA A 220 21.52 -12.75 -14.07
N GLY A 221 22.62 -12.76 -13.34
CA GLY A 221 23.87 -13.39 -13.82
C GLY A 221 24.71 -12.53 -14.77
N SER A 222 24.30 -11.28 -15.03
CA SER A 222 25.09 -10.35 -15.88
C SER A 222 26.45 -10.03 -15.26
N TYR A 223 27.44 -9.83 -16.14
CA TYR A 223 28.79 -9.42 -15.77
C TYR A 223 29.38 -8.56 -16.90
N ILE A 224 30.47 -7.85 -16.63
CA ILE A 224 31.25 -7.09 -17.60
C ILE A 224 32.63 -7.72 -17.70
N ASP A 225 33.01 -8.09 -18.91
CA ASP A 225 34.41 -8.55 -19.18
C ASP A 225 35.38 -7.38 -19.06
N SER A 226 36.61 -7.67 -18.64
CA SER A 226 37.68 -6.68 -18.72
C SER A 226 38.05 -6.42 -20.18
N ASP A 227 38.51 -5.20 -20.45
CA ASP A 227 39.08 -4.86 -21.76
C ASP A 227 40.45 -5.54 -21.97
N GLU A 228 41.08 -5.32 -23.12
CA GLU A 228 42.38 -5.87 -23.50
C GLU A 228 43.55 -5.48 -22.54
N ASN A 229 43.31 -4.48 -21.68
CA ASN A 229 44.26 -4.04 -20.64
C ASN A 229 43.90 -4.57 -19.24
N GLY A 230 42.88 -5.44 -19.12
CA GLY A 230 42.43 -6.00 -17.86
C GLY A 230 41.53 -5.03 -17.03
N ILE A 231 41.07 -3.93 -17.63
CA ILE A 231 40.23 -2.93 -16.96
C ILE A 231 38.77 -3.26 -17.18
N VAL A 232 38.00 -3.34 -16.08
CA VAL A 232 36.55 -3.46 -16.12
C VAL A 232 35.94 -2.05 -16.19
N ASN A 233 35.41 -1.69 -17.34
CA ASN A 233 34.77 -0.41 -17.54
C ASN A 233 33.34 -0.41 -17.01
N PRO A 234 32.84 0.70 -16.41
CA PRO A 234 31.45 0.81 -15.98
C PRO A 234 30.45 0.63 -17.13
N LEU A 235 29.32 0.02 -16.83
CA LEU A 235 28.18 0.02 -17.76
C LEU A 235 27.62 1.45 -17.85
N THR A 236 27.84 2.11 -18.97
CA THR A 236 27.30 3.46 -19.19
C THR A 236 26.00 3.37 -19.97
N LEU A 237 24.92 3.89 -19.39
CA LEU A 237 23.58 3.91 -19.96
C LEU A 237 23.18 5.33 -20.35
N TYR A 238 22.81 5.53 -21.61
CA TYR A 238 22.46 6.83 -22.17
C TYR A 238 20.93 6.98 -22.29
N ALA A 239 20.37 7.99 -21.64
CA ALA A 239 18.95 8.31 -21.74
C ALA A 239 18.62 8.87 -23.13
N LYS A 240 17.64 8.26 -23.81
CA LYS A 240 17.09 8.78 -25.06
C LYS A 240 15.80 9.54 -24.84
N TRP A 241 15.71 10.70 -25.46
CA TRP A 241 14.58 11.60 -25.28
C TRP A 241 13.84 11.86 -26.58
N ILE A 242 12.52 11.84 -26.52
CA ILE A 242 11.62 12.23 -27.60
C ILE A 242 10.92 13.51 -27.19
N ASP A 243 10.90 14.52 -28.04
CA ASP A 243 10.17 15.78 -27.77
C ASP A 243 8.69 15.47 -27.47
N ALA A 244 8.25 15.83 -26.28
CA ALA A 244 6.88 15.63 -25.84
C ALA A 244 5.92 16.67 -26.47
N LYS A 245 6.45 17.75 -27.05
CA LYS A 245 5.65 18.82 -27.64
C LYS A 245 5.07 18.38 -28.98
N PRO A 246 3.73 18.23 -29.10
CA PRO A 246 3.11 17.84 -30.35
C PRO A 246 3.28 18.92 -31.44
N LYS A 247 3.22 18.52 -32.69
CA LYS A 247 3.09 19.45 -33.79
C LYS A 247 1.77 20.24 -33.69
N ALA A 248 1.80 21.53 -34.03
CA ALA A 248 0.62 22.37 -34.01
C ALA A 248 -0.42 21.84 -35.02
N PRO A 249 -1.69 21.68 -34.65
CA PRO A 249 -2.75 21.37 -35.59
C PRO A 249 -3.09 22.61 -36.42
N GLN A 250 -3.73 22.39 -37.58
CA GLN A 250 -4.25 23.48 -38.38
C GLN A 250 -5.78 23.44 -38.33
N LEU A 251 -6.41 24.56 -37.94
CA LEU A 251 -7.85 24.70 -37.98
C LEU A 251 -8.30 24.94 -39.44
N THR A 252 -9.02 23.94 -39.97
CA THR A 252 -9.39 23.94 -41.41
C THR A 252 -10.82 24.48 -41.65
N ASN A 253 -11.67 24.43 -40.62
CA ASN A 253 -13.07 24.91 -40.76
C ASN A 253 -13.64 25.44 -39.44
N ALA A 254 -14.45 26.52 -39.56
CA ALA A 254 -15.26 27.05 -38.46
C ALA A 254 -16.58 27.59 -39.07
N ARG A 255 -17.67 26.80 -39.06
CA ARG A 255 -18.93 27.17 -39.72
C ARG A 255 -20.15 26.96 -38.81
N ASN A 256 -21.17 27.81 -38.94
CA ASN A 256 -22.46 27.59 -38.33
C ASN A 256 -23.07 26.28 -38.85
N LYS A 257 -23.32 25.32 -37.97
CA LYS A 257 -24.02 24.06 -38.25
C LYS A 257 -25.54 24.23 -38.10
N SER A 258 -25.94 24.94 -37.05
CA SER A 258 -27.36 25.29 -36.75
C SER A 258 -27.38 26.47 -35.79
N ALA A 259 -28.57 26.85 -35.28
CA ALA A 259 -28.74 27.94 -34.32
C ALA A 259 -27.81 27.82 -33.09
N GLY A 260 -26.91 28.77 -32.96
CA GLY A 260 -25.92 28.81 -31.85
C GLY A 260 -24.91 27.68 -31.84
N LYS A 261 -24.71 26.95 -32.95
CA LYS A 261 -23.76 25.85 -33.06
C LYS A 261 -22.74 26.10 -34.16
N VAL A 262 -21.45 25.98 -33.81
CA VAL A 262 -20.33 26.08 -34.75
C VAL A 262 -19.60 24.77 -34.82
N ALA A 263 -19.52 24.18 -36.01
CA ALA A 263 -18.69 23.03 -36.28
C ALA A 263 -17.27 23.49 -36.61
N LEU A 264 -16.29 22.90 -35.94
CA LEU A 264 -14.84 23.07 -36.19
C LEU A 264 -14.29 21.77 -36.76
N SER A 265 -13.30 21.90 -37.64
CA SER A 265 -12.47 20.79 -38.12
C SER A 265 -11.00 21.21 -38.12
N TYR A 266 -10.10 20.30 -37.82
CA TYR A 266 -8.67 20.55 -37.74
C TYR A 266 -7.86 19.29 -38.05
N THR A 267 -6.57 19.47 -38.37
CA THR A 267 -5.67 18.36 -38.70
C THR A 267 -5.30 17.55 -37.48
N ALA A 268 -5.14 16.23 -37.68
CA ALA A 268 -4.66 15.33 -36.63
C ALA A 268 -3.15 15.48 -36.43
N THR A 269 -2.71 15.82 -35.24
CA THR A 269 -1.26 15.95 -34.86
C THR A 269 -0.95 15.28 -33.50
N ALA A 270 -1.96 14.94 -32.74
CA ALA A 270 -1.84 14.29 -31.42
C ALA A 270 -3.14 13.56 -31.04
N LYS A 271 -3.13 12.91 -29.86
CA LYS A 271 -4.33 12.26 -29.28
C LYS A 271 -5.22 13.23 -28.52
N ASN A 272 -4.72 14.39 -28.07
CA ASN A 272 -5.47 15.33 -27.24
C ASN A 272 -5.33 16.77 -27.76
N TYR A 273 -6.42 17.53 -27.66
CA TYR A 273 -6.51 18.91 -28.16
C TYR A 273 -7.22 19.81 -27.17
N GLU A 274 -6.76 21.08 -27.09
CA GLU A 274 -7.45 22.16 -26.43
C GLU A 274 -7.98 23.16 -27.48
N ILE A 275 -9.30 23.30 -27.55
CA ILE A 275 -9.95 24.31 -28.41
C ILE A 275 -10.19 25.55 -27.56
N SER A 276 -9.65 26.68 -27.98
CA SER A 276 -9.92 27.98 -27.36
C SER A 276 -10.86 28.79 -28.25
N TYR A 277 -11.87 29.44 -27.68
CA TYR A 277 -12.76 30.33 -28.41
C TYR A 277 -13.22 31.51 -27.57
N THR A 278 -13.40 32.65 -28.21
CA THR A 278 -13.74 33.91 -27.58
C THR A 278 -14.34 34.87 -28.61
N THR A 279 -14.93 35.97 -28.13
CA THR A 279 -15.33 37.11 -28.97
C THR A 279 -14.17 38.13 -29.15
N ASP A 280 -13.08 37.97 -28.46
CA ASP A 280 -11.88 38.84 -28.59
C ASP A 280 -10.88 38.23 -29.57
N LYS A 281 -10.64 38.91 -30.70
CA LYS A 281 -9.72 38.47 -31.74
C LYS A 281 -8.28 38.22 -31.23
N LYS A 282 -7.87 38.94 -30.18
CA LYS A 282 -6.54 38.82 -29.57
C LYS A 282 -6.45 37.72 -28.51
N PHE A 283 -7.56 37.06 -28.20
CA PHE A 283 -7.64 36.02 -27.14
C PHE A 283 -7.16 36.47 -25.74
N LYS A 284 -7.29 37.78 -25.44
CA LYS A 284 -6.93 38.32 -24.13
C LYS A 284 -8.09 38.33 -23.13
N LYS A 285 -9.34 38.34 -23.61
CA LYS A 285 -10.53 38.48 -22.76
C LYS A 285 -11.55 37.37 -23.05
N ASN A 286 -12.19 36.87 -21.98
CA ASN A 286 -13.30 35.89 -22.06
C ASN A 286 -13.01 34.67 -22.92
N VAL A 287 -11.81 34.11 -22.81
CA VAL A 287 -11.40 32.91 -23.55
C VAL A 287 -12.02 31.69 -22.86
N ASN A 288 -12.80 30.95 -23.65
CA ASN A 288 -13.32 29.65 -23.25
C ASN A 288 -12.43 28.54 -23.84
N LYS A 289 -12.28 27.45 -23.12
CA LYS A 289 -11.44 26.31 -23.51
C LYS A 289 -12.24 25.02 -23.41
N GLU A 290 -12.03 24.13 -24.37
CA GLU A 290 -12.58 22.77 -24.40
C GLU A 290 -11.44 21.79 -24.63
N THR A 291 -11.38 20.75 -23.84
CA THR A 291 -10.47 19.62 -24.08
C THR A 291 -11.21 18.56 -24.89
N VAL A 292 -10.56 18.09 -25.94
CA VAL A 292 -11.11 17.09 -26.87
C VAL A 292 -10.07 15.98 -27.05
N GLY A 293 -10.47 14.73 -26.84
CA GLY A 293 -9.64 13.56 -27.11
C GLY A 293 -9.43 13.34 -28.62
N ASN A 294 -9.08 12.14 -29.03
CA ASN A 294 -8.71 11.76 -30.39
C ASN A 294 -9.82 12.02 -31.45
N LYS A 295 -10.07 13.28 -31.74
CA LYS A 295 -11.05 13.76 -32.73
C LYS A 295 -10.50 14.95 -33.49
N THR A 296 -10.74 14.98 -34.79
CA THR A 296 -10.34 16.06 -35.69
C THR A 296 -11.48 17.03 -36.00
N SER A 297 -12.62 16.86 -35.33
CA SER A 297 -13.76 17.75 -35.46
C SER A 297 -14.51 17.89 -34.14
N TYR A 298 -15.02 19.07 -33.87
CA TYR A 298 -15.81 19.36 -32.67
C TYR A 298 -16.91 20.37 -32.97
N THR A 299 -18.04 20.29 -32.28
CA THR A 299 -19.15 21.25 -32.44
C THR A 299 -19.40 22.01 -31.15
N ILE A 300 -19.03 23.28 -31.15
CA ILE A 300 -19.34 24.21 -30.06
C ILE A 300 -20.79 24.59 -30.15
N GLN A 301 -21.48 24.55 -29.01
CA GLN A 301 -22.95 24.76 -28.95
C GLN A 301 -23.30 25.97 -28.06
N ASN A 302 -24.54 26.44 -28.19
CA ASN A 302 -25.13 27.46 -27.34
C ASN A 302 -24.47 28.85 -27.41
N LEU A 303 -23.86 29.20 -28.55
CA LEU A 303 -23.26 30.50 -28.77
C LEU A 303 -24.29 31.61 -29.04
N PRO A 304 -24.15 32.80 -28.36
CA PRO A 304 -25.05 33.94 -28.54
C PRO A 304 -25.08 34.49 -29.96
N LYS A 305 -26.29 34.96 -30.40
CA LYS A 305 -26.55 35.58 -31.72
C LYS A 305 -25.77 36.88 -31.90
N GLY A 306 -25.33 37.13 -33.14
CA GLY A 306 -24.82 38.42 -33.58
C GLY A 306 -23.37 38.70 -33.18
N LYS A 307 -22.78 37.87 -32.33
CA LYS A 307 -21.35 37.97 -31.99
C LYS A 307 -20.51 37.17 -32.98
N THR A 308 -19.34 37.66 -33.29
CA THR A 308 -18.32 36.91 -33.98
C THR A 308 -17.43 36.22 -32.94
N TYR A 309 -17.28 34.92 -33.05
CA TYR A 309 -16.37 34.13 -32.25
C TYR A 309 -15.13 33.79 -33.07
N TYR A 310 -13.98 33.82 -32.43
CA TYR A 310 -12.70 33.42 -32.94
C TYR A 310 -12.30 32.11 -32.28
N PHE A 311 -11.75 31.16 -33.07
CA PHE A 311 -11.42 29.82 -32.68
C PHE A 311 -9.97 29.54 -33.01
N ARG A 312 -9.28 28.86 -32.15
CA ARG A 312 -7.97 28.27 -32.38
C ARG A 312 -7.88 26.96 -31.61
N VAL A 313 -7.01 26.08 -32.05
CA VAL A 313 -6.80 24.78 -31.41
C VAL A 313 -5.30 24.58 -31.20
N ARG A 314 -4.93 23.90 -30.14
CA ARG A 314 -3.58 23.39 -29.94
C ARG A 314 -3.64 21.94 -29.49
N ALA A 315 -2.62 21.17 -29.84
CA ALA A 315 -2.44 19.83 -29.38
C ALA A 315 -1.71 19.82 -28.04
N PHE A 316 -1.86 18.75 -27.26
CA PHE A 316 -1.06 18.53 -26.07
C PHE A 316 -0.77 17.06 -25.81
N ALA A 317 0.33 16.82 -25.14
CA ALA A 317 0.77 15.52 -24.65
C ALA A 317 1.37 15.69 -23.26
N THR A 318 1.61 14.60 -22.54
CA THR A 318 2.30 14.61 -21.25
C THR A 318 3.77 14.28 -21.49
N ASP A 319 4.67 14.97 -20.83
CA ASP A 319 6.09 14.62 -20.78
C ASP A 319 6.39 13.58 -19.69
N SER A 320 7.65 13.21 -19.55
CA SER A 320 8.08 12.21 -18.57
C SER A 320 7.97 12.68 -17.11
N THR A 321 7.81 13.99 -16.88
CA THR A 321 7.54 14.54 -15.53
C THR A 321 6.05 14.58 -15.19
N GLY A 322 5.17 14.06 -16.06
CA GLY A 322 3.72 14.18 -15.92
C GLY A 322 3.17 15.56 -16.31
N SER A 323 4.03 16.48 -16.75
CA SER A 323 3.63 17.86 -17.12
C SER A 323 3.02 17.91 -18.53
N ILE A 324 2.06 18.80 -18.71
CA ILE A 324 1.39 18.96 -20.01
C ILE A 324 2.23 19.84 -20.94
N CYS A 325 2.63 19.27 -22.07
CA CYS A 325 3.33 19.96 -23.17
C CYS A 325 2.34 20.36 -24.25
N TYR A 326 2.19 21.65 -24.48
CA TYR A 326 1.31 22.16 -25.51
C TYR A 326 2.08 22.49 -26.78
N SER A 327 1.47 22.18 -27.94
CA SER A 327 1.88 22.74 -29.21
C SER A 327 1.66 24.27 -29.25
N SER A 328 2.21 24.93 -30.25
CA SER A 328 1.72 26.25 -30.62
C SER A 328 0.24 26.17 -31.01
N TYR A 329 -0.49 27.28 -30.91
CA TYR A 329 -1.86 27.35 -31.41
C TYR A 329 -1.89 27.29 -32.94
N SER A 330 -2.99 26.72 -33.47
CA SER A 330 -3.32 26.78 -34.89
C SER A 330 -3.49 28.23 -35.37
N ASN A 331 -3.67 28.38 -36.68
CA ASN A 331 -4.31 29.54 -37.24
C ASN A 331 -5.66 29.85 -36.59
N VAL A 332 -6.09 31.10 -36.64
CA VAL A 332 -7.37 31.56 -36.09
C VAL A 332 -8.41 31.62 -37.20
N LEU A 333 -9.53 30.95 -37.02
CA LEU A 333 -10.72 31.11 -37.84
C LEU A 333 -11.83 31.80 -37.05
N SER A 334 -12.72 32.48 -37.75
CA SER A 334 -13.84 33.17 -37.13
C SER A 334 -15.18 32.75 -37.72
N CYS A 335 -16.25 32.83 -36.91
CA CYS A 335 -17.60 32.58 -37.35
C CYS A 335 -18.58 33.55 -36.68
N LYS A 336 -19.35 34.29 -37.47
CA LYS A 336 -20.43 35.14 -36.96
C LYS A 336 -21.67 34.28 -36.74
N ILE A 337 -22.19 34.29 -35.50
CA ILE A 337 -23.36 33.47 -35.12
C ILE A 337 -24.65 34.04 -35.73
N LYS A 338 -25.25 33.33 -36.65
CA LYS A 338 -26.40 33.75 -37.43
C LYS A 338 -27.72 33.79 -36.64
N LYS A 339 -27.91 32.87 -35.69
CA LYS A 339 -29.09 32.80 -34.82
C LYS A 339 -28.70 32.88 -33.35
N GLY A 340 -29.48 33.60 -32.56
CA GLY A 340 -29.23 33.73 -31.13
C GLY A 340 -29.68 32.49 -30.32
N VAL A 341 -29.08 32.33 -29.16
CA VAL A 341 -29.49 31.32 -28.18
C VAL A 341 -30.30 32.01 -27.10
N LYS A 342 -31.53 31.51 -26.85
CA LYS A 342 -32.40 32.01 -25.77
C LYS A 342 -31.78 31.61 -24.42
N GLU A 343 -31.59 32.57 -23.53
CA GLU A 343 -31.12 32.33 -22.17
C GLU A 343 -32.25 32.39 -21.16
N TYR A 344 -32.21 31.56 -20.15
CA TYR A 344 -33.23 31.43 -19.12
C TYR A 344 -32.64 31.78 -17.75
N LYS A 345 -33.46 32.27 -16.81
CA LYS A 345 -33.05 32.57 -15.43
C LYS A 345 -32.44 31.33 -14.80
N ALA A 346 -31.27 31.48 -14.17
CA ALA A 346 -30.64 30.39 -13.44
C ALA A 346 -31.47 30.04 -12.19
N GLN A 347 -31.81 28.78 -12.05
CA GLN A 347 -32.60 28.24 -10.94
C GLN A 347 -31.87 27.02 -10.33
N LYS A 348 -32.18 26.72 -9.05
CA LYS A 348 -31.76 25.48 -8.41
C LYS A 348 -32.30 24.28 -9.21
N ASN A 349 -31.51 23.24 -9.41
CA ASN A 349 -31.84 22.03 -10.18
C ASN A 349 -32.17 22.27 -11.68
N ALA A 350 -31.76 23.39 -12.25
CA ALA A 350 -31.88 23.64 -13.70
C ALA A 350 -30.94 22.77 -14.54
N GLY A 351 -29.89 22.21 -13.92
CA GLY A 351 -29.00 21.22 -14.45
C GLY A 351 -29.05 19.94 -13.62
N LYS A 352 -28.57 18.82 -14.19
CA LYS A 352 -28.47 17.52 -13.52
C LYS A 352 -27.10 16.92 -13.78
N LEU A 353 -26.37 16.55 -12.73
CA LEU A 353 -25.19 15.69 -12.84
C LEU A 353 -25.63 14.31 -13.35
N LYS A 354 -24.90 13.77 -14.32
CA LYS A 354 -25.11 12.44 -14.88
C LYS A 354 -24.09 11.45 -14.36
N LYS A 355 -22.83 11.85 -14.36
CA LYS A 355 -21.69 11.06 -13.89
C LYS A 355 -20.77 11.94 -13.07
N VAL A 356 -20.25 11.37 -12.00
CA VAL A 356 -19.12 11.85 -11.20
C VAL A 356 -18.34 10.59 -10.88
N GLU A 357 -17.34 10.29 -11.67
CA GLU A 357 -16.63 9.00 -11.62
C GLU A 357 -15.15 9.19 -11.98
N VAL A 358 -14.32 8.25 -11.58
CA VAL A 358 -12.97 8.10 -12.14
C VAL A 358 -13.09 7.35 -13.46
N LYS A 359 -12.50 7.91 -14.49
CA LYS A 359 -12.42 7.31 -15.82
C LYS A 359 -11.08 7.67 -16.47
N ASP A 360 -10.37 6.64 -16.98
CA ASP A 360 -9.07 6.79 -17.63
C ASP A 360 -8.07 7.60 -16.77
N GLY A 361 -7.97 7.26 -15.46
CA GLY A 361 -7.10 7.93 -14.49
C GLY A 361 -7.49 9.38 -14.14
N GLN A 362 -8.67 9.85 -14.54
CA GLN A 362 -9.11 11.22 -14.33
C GLN A 362 -10.46 11.29 -13.63
N LEU A 363 -10.71 12.36 -12.88
CA LEU A 363 -12.04 12.71 -12.44
C LEU A 363 -12.88 13.13 -13.65
N PHE A 364 -13.81 12.28 -14.05
CA PHE A 364 -14.75 12.57 -15.12
C PHE A 364 -16.10 12.99 -14.53
N VAL A 365 -16.55 14.20 -14.92
CA VAL A 365 -17.86 14.70 -14.53
C VAL A 365 -18.65 15.07 -15.78
N SER A 366 -19.84 14.49 -15.94
CA SER A 366 -20.77 14.87 -17.00
C SER A 366 -22.09 15.35 -16.42
N ALA A 367 -22.68 16.31 -17.08
CA ALA A 367 -23.97 16.87 -16.66
C ALA A 367 -24.88 17.14 -17.88
N SER A 368 -26.11 17.48 -17.58
CA SER A 368 -27.12 17.91 -18.56
C SER A 368 -27.70 19.23 -18.11
N VAL A 369 -27.65 20.23 -18.98
CA VAL A 369 -28.29 21.54 -18.78
C VAL A 369 -29.13 21.82 -20.03
N PRO A 370 -30.44 21.46 -20.01
CA PRO A 370 -31.24 21.46 -21.22
C PRO A 370 -31.47 22.85 -21.81
N LYS A 371 -31.34 23.89 -20.98
CA LYS A 371 -31.52 25.29 -21.40
C LYS A 371 -30.27 26.09 -21.01
N ARG A 372 -29.83 26.98 -21.90
CA ARG A 372 -28.74 27.92 -21.59
C ARG A 372 -29.17 28.86 -20.48
N LEU A 373 -28.43 28.95 -19.41
CA LEU A 373 -28.79 29.75 -18.24
C LEU A 373 -28.06 31.09 -18.25
N LYS A 374 -28.77 32.18 -17.82
CA LYS A 374 -28.16 33.50 -17.61
C LYS A 374 -27.14 33.44 -16.48
N SER A 375 -25.96 34.02 -16.70
CA SER A 375 -24.92 34.21 -15.72
C SER A 375 -24.06 35.42 -16.08
N SER A 376 -23.07 35.72 -15.24
CA SER A 376 -22.15 36.85 -15.47
C SER A 376 -21.11 36.58 -16.56
N ASP A 377 -21.01 35.36 -17.05
CA ASP A 377 -20.09 34.93 -18.10
C ASP A 377 -20.68 33.75 -18.92
N ASP A 378 -19.92 33.26 -19.91
CA ASP A 378 -20.35 32.22 -20.83
C ASP A 378 -19.91 30.80 -20.38
N SER A 379 -19.74 30.57 -19.04
CA SER A 379 -19.23 29.29 -18.52
C SER A 379 -20.20 28.63 -17.53
N TYR A 380 -20.20 27.32 -17.53
CA TYR A 380 -20.61 26.50 -16.40
C TYR A 380 -19.39 26.12 -15.58
N TYR A 381 -19.58 25.93 -14.29
CA TYR A 381 -18.51 25.65 -13.33
C TYR A 381 -18.77 24.36 -12.61
N LEU A 382 -17.75 23.50 -12.56
CA LEU A 382 -17.68 22.43 -11.57
C LEU A 382 -17.21 23.06 -10.26
N VAL A 383 -17.95 22.86 -9.20
CA VAL A 383 -17.64 23.36 -7.87
C VAL A 383 -17.62 22.22 -6.86
N ARG A 384 -16.68 22.29 -5.90
CA ARG A 384 -16.73 21.46 -4.69
C ARG A 384 -17.71 22.12 -3.72
N VAL A 385 -18.54 21.29 -3.11
CA VAL A 385 -19.51 21.73 -2.11
C VAL A 385 -19.19 21.09 -0.77
N ASN A 386 -19.62 21.75 0.31
CA ASN A 386 -19.53 21.19 1.65
C ASN A 386 -20.39 19.91 1.72
N PRO A 387 -19.81 18.78 2.19
CA PRO A 387 -20.50 17.50 2.21
C PRO A 387 -21.83 17.49 2.95
N ALA A 388 -21.91 18.17 4.09
CA ALA A 388 -23.07 18.17 4.96
C ALA A 388 -24.16 19.18 4.53
N THR A 389 -23.76 20.34 3.97
CA THR A 389 -24.69 21.46 3.73
C THR A 389 -24.96 21.73 2.26
N ASP A 390 -24.24 21.07 1.34
CA ASP A 390 -24.26 21.35 -0.11
C ASP A 390 -23.97 22.81 -0.50
N LYS A 391 -23.44 23.60 0.42
CA LYS A 391 -23.01 24.98 0.14
C LYS A 391 -21.70 25.01 -0.64
N TYR A 392 -21.53 26.00 -1.49
CA TYR A 392 -20.29 26.23 -2.24
C TYR A 392 -19.07 26.33 -1.32
N GLU A 393 -18.01 25.60 -1.63
CA GLU A 393 -16.71 25.70 -0.97
C GLU A 393 -15.64 26.24 -1.91
N LYS A 394 -15.49 25.67 -3.10
CA LYS A 394 -14.38 25.98 -4.01
C LYS A 394 -14.78 25.77 -5.47
N LYS A 395 -14.31 26.65 -6.35
CA LYS A 395 -14.32 26.44 -7.80
C LYS A 395 -13.26 25.40 -8.16
N ILE A 396 -13.61 24.41 -8.96
CA ILE A 396 -12.69 23.38 -9.43
C ILE A 396 -12.33 23.65 -10.89
N ALA A 397 -13.32 23.69 -11.78
CA ALA A 397 -13.09 23.86 -13.22
C ALA A 397 -14.18 24.70 -13.86
N ALA A 398 -13.95 25.10 -15.10
CA ALA A 398 -14.93 25.78 -15.92
C ALA A 398 -15.02 25.11 -17.29
N CYS A 399 -16.20 25.09 -17.87
CA CYS A 399 -16.44 24.71 -19.25
C CYS A 399 -17.41 25.68 -19.92
N PRO A 400 -17.45 25.73 -21.24
CA PRO A 400 -18.45 26.51 -21.95
C PRO A 400 -19.90 26.06 -21.64
N LYS A 401 -20.84 26.96 -21.82
CA LYS A 401 -22.26 26.67 -21.66
C LYS A 401 -22.84 25.74 -22.74
N LEU A 402 -22.52 24.46 -22.59
CA LEU A 402 -23.06 23.38 -23.43
C LEU A 402 -24.32 22.76 -22.82
N THR A 403 -25.16 22.10 -23.63
CA THR A 403 -26.28 21.31 -23.11
C THR A 403 -25.86 20.07 -22.36
N LYS A 404 -24.66 19.56 -22.65
CA LYS A 404 -24.02 18.41 -22.00
C LYS A 404 -22.60 18.80 -21.58
N PRO A 405 -22.45 19.62 -20.51
CA PRO A 405 -21.12 19.98 -20.02
C PRO A 405 -20.41 18.76 -19.48
N GLN A 406 -19.10 18.69 -19.76
CA GLN A 406 -18.22 17.63 -19.31
C GLN A 406 -16.93 18.24 -18.78
N PHE A 407 -16.35 17.60 -17.78
CA PHE A 407 -15.07 17.94 -17.19
C PHE A 407 -14.26 16.65 -17.08
N SER A 408 -13.00 16.72 -17.44
CA SER A 408 -12.01 15.67 -17.24
C SER A 408 -10.81 16.33 -16.62
N LEU A 409 -10.42 15.91 -15.41
CA LEU A 409 -9.45 16.57 -14.57
C LEU A 409 -8.51 15.53 -13.97
N PRO A 410 -7.21 15.83 -13.80
CA PRO A 410 -6.33 14.94 -13.06
C PRO A 410 -6.86 14.75 -11.64
N LEU A 411 -6.64 13.59 -11.04
CA LEU A 411 -7.12 13.28 -9.69
C LEU A 411 -6.44 14.16 -8.63
N VAL A 412 -5.20 14.57 -8.89
CA VAL A 412 -4.49 15.62 -8.16
C VAL A 412 -4.26 16.77 -9.15
N ASP A 413 -4.72 17.98 -8.83
CA ASP A 413 -4.56 19.12 -9.71
C ASP A 413 -3.17 19.79 -9.54
N GLU A 414 -2.80 20.70 -10.46
CA GLU A 414 -1.52 21.44 -10.47
C GLU A 414 -1.20 22.17 -9.14
N LYS A 415 -2.16 22.28 -8.23
CA LYS A 415 -2.01 22.90 -6.92
C LYS A 415 -1.93 21.88 -5.77
N GLY A 416 -1.85 20.60 -6.10
CA GLY A 416 -1.87 19.52 -5.13
C GLY A 416 -3.23 19.35 -4.43
N ASN A 417 -4.35 19.70 -5.12
CA ASN A 417 -5.67 19.41 -4.58
C ASN A 417 -6.13 18.02 -5.02
N HIS A 418 -6.31 17.15 -4.06
CA HIS A 418 -6.87 15.82 -4.29
C HIS A 418 -8.39 15.92 -4.56
N LEU A 419 -8.81 15.40 -5.72
CA LEU A 419 -10.20 15.54 -6.16
C LEU A 419 -11.07 14.33 -5.80
N ILE A 420 -10.50 13.20 -5.40
CA ILE A 420 -11.25 11.96 -5.14
C ILE A 420 -12.26 12.10 -3.98
N GLN A 421 -11.91 12.83 -2.94
CA GLN A 421 -12.73 13.07 -1.75
C GLN A 421 -13.85 14.11 -1.94
N GLY A 422 -13.88 14.76 -3.12
CA GLY A 422 -14.78 15.89 -3.35
C GLY A 422 -16.24 15.50 -3.55
N LYS A 423 -17.16 16.33 -3.04
CA LYS A 423 -18.58 16.35 -3.43
C LYS A 423 -18.77 17.48 -4.42
N TYR A 424 -19.32 17.18 -5.59
CA TYR A 424 -19.34 18.10 -6.71
C TYR A 424 -20.74 18.51 -7.11
N ALA A 425 -20.88 19.75 -7.56
CA ALA A 425 -22.08 20.29 -8.16
C ALA A 425 -21.74 21.17 -9.36
N LEU A 426 -22.74 21.39 -10.23
CA LEU A 426 -22.66 22.33 -11.32
C LEU A 426 -23.16 23.70 -10.87
N ALA A 427 -22.46 24.76 -11.26
CA ALA A 427 -22.80 26.12 -10.92
C ALA A 427 -22.71 27.08 -12.11
N VAL A 428 -23.32 28.26 -11.96
CA VAL A 428 -23.10 29.43 -12.82
C VAL A 428 -22.59 30.60 -11.98
N LYS A 429 -21.83 31.50 -12.61
CA LYS A 429 -21.33 32.70 -11.94
C LYS A 429 -22.40 33.80 -11.89
N LYS A 430 -22.57 34.40 -10.72
CA LYS A 430 -23.43 35.58 -10.49
C LYS A 430 -22.62 36.68 -9.77
N GLY A 431 -22.19 37.67 -10.52
CA GLY A 431 -21.22 38.66 -9.99
C GLY A 431 -19.92 37.96 -9.56
N LYS A 432 -19.56 38.14 -8.30
CA LYS A 432 -18.38 37.48 -7.67
C LYS A 432 -18.69 36.08 -7.11
N SER A 433 -19.97 35.67 -7.04
CA SER A 433 -20.43 34.43 -6.39
C SER A 433 -20.76 33.33 -7.38
N TYR A 434 -20.83 32.09 -6.92
CA TYR A 434 -21.25 30.91 -7.68
C TYR A 434 -22.63 30.45 -7.19
N PHE A 435 -23.59 30.31 -8.14
CA PHE A 435 -24.92 29.82 -7.87
C PHE A 435 -25.07 28.38 -8.35
N ILE A 436 -25.29 27.43 -7.42
CA ILE A 436 -25.42 26.01 -7.71
C ILE A 436 -26.73 25.77 -8.46
N ILE A 437 -26.66 25.07 -9.59
CA ILE A 437 -27.76 24.76 -10.51
C ILE A 437 -28.07 23.29 -10.66
N SER A 438 -27.38 22.41 -9.92
CA SER A 438 -27.63 20.97 -9.89
C SER A 438 -27.70 20.44 -8.45
N GLY A 439 -28.15 19.20 -8.29
CA GLY A 439 -27.81 18.43 -7.10
C GLY A 439 -26.30 18.16 -7.05
N SER A 440 -25.83 17.68 -5.92
CA SER A 440 -24.43 17.31 -5.70
C SER A 440 -24.22 15.79 -5.74
N SER A 441 -23.00 15.36 -5.95
CA SER A 441 -22.62 13.94 -5.92
C SER A 441 -21.14 13.79 -5.55
N PHE A 442 -20.85 12.77 -4.77
CA PHE A 442 -19.49 12.24 -4.62
C PHE A 442 -19.06 11.45 -5.86
N VAL A 443 -17.76 11.16 -5.94
CA VAL A 443 -17.21 10.20 -6.92
C VAL A 443 -17.79 8.82 -6.65
N LYS A 444 -18.27 8.12 -7.69
CA LYS A 444 -19.03 6.88 -7.51
C LYS A 444 -18.19 5.62 -7.45
N ASN A 445 -16.99 5.65 -7.98
CA ASN A 445 -16.08 4.51 -8.15
C ASN A 445 -14.63 4.88 -7.80
N PRO A 446 -14.33 5.21 -6.53
CA PRO A 446 -12.98 5.60 -6.13
C PRO A 446 -11.93 4.52 -6.46
N GLU A 447 -12.31 3.24 -6.44
CA GLU A 447 -11.47 2.08 -6.76
C GLU A 447 -10.93 2.07 -8.19
N ALA A 448 -11.48 2.86 -9.07
CA ALA A 448 -10.97 3.02 -10.43
C ALA A 448 -9.73 3.94 -10.51
N ALA A 449 -9.38 4.60 -9.41
CA ALA A 449 -8.17 5.40 -9.25
C ALA A 449 -6.97 4.58 -8.75
N ALA A 450 -7.23 3.39 -8.16
CA ALA A 450 -6.23 2.62 -7.45
C ALA A 450 -5.06 2.19 -8.35
N ALA A 451 -3.85 2.49 -7.90
CA ALA A 451 -2.62 2.00 -8.49
C ALA A 451 -2.38 0.53 -8.13
N TYR A 452 -2.57 0.17 -6.86
CA TYR A 452 -2.43 -1.22 -6.41
C TYR A 452 -3.71 -2.01 -6.70
N THR A 453 -3.62 -3.01 -7.60
CA THR A 453 -4.77 -3.77 -8.10
C THR A 453 -4.69 -5.27 -7.80
N ALA A 454 -3.71 -5.71 -7.01
CA ALA A 454 -3.55 -7.11 -6.63
C ALA A 454 -4.85 -7.71 -6.11
N ALA A 455 -5.06 -8.98 -6.38
CA ALA A 455 -6.22 -9.70 -5.86
C ALA A 455 -6.18 -9.73 -4.32
N PHE A 456 -7.35 -9.73 -3.69
CA PHE A 456 -7.42 -9.91 -2.23
C PHE A 456 -6.77 -11.25 -1.85
N PRO A 457 -5.95 -11.32 -0.79
CA PRO A 457 -5.26 -12.55 -0.41
C PRO A 457 -6.22 -13.72 -0.21
N SER A 458 -5.83 -14.89 -0.70
CA SER A 458 -6.59 -16.14 -0.52
C SER A 458 -6.02 -16.92 0.64
N THR A 459 -6.86 -17.27 1.60
CA THR A 459 -6.48 -18.04 2.78
C THR A 459 -7.18 -19.40 2.80
N THR A 460 -6.51 -20.42 3.32
CA THR A 460 -7.10 -21.77 3.49
C THR A 460 -7.75 -21.93 4.85
N SER A 461 -7.28 -21.20 5.86
CA SER A 461 -7.79 -21.16 7.23
C SER A 461 -8.22 -19.73 7.59
N LYS A 462 -9.31 -19.61 8.33
CA LYS A 462 -9.81 -18.33 8.86
C LYS A 462 -9.14 -17.92 10.17
N LYS A 463 -8.17 -18.71 10.65
CA LYS A 463 -7.51 -18.52 11.93
C LYS A 463 -6.60 -17.29 11.93
N GLY A 464 -6.79 -16.41 12.90
CA GLY A 464 -5.97 -15.25 13.14
C GLY A 464 -5.66 -15.05 14.63
N LEU A 465 -4.60 -14.30 14.90
CA LEU A 465 -4.19 -13.91 16.25
C LEU A 465 -3.74 -12.46 16.27
N GLN A 466 -4.23 -11.69 17.22
CA GLN A 466 -3.91 -10.26 17.34
C GLN A 466 -2.43 -10.06 17.63
N GLY A 467 -1.79 -9.16 16.86
CA GLY A 467 -0.40 -8.76 17.05
C GLY A 467 0.64 -9.83 16.78
N SER A 468 0.26 -11.02 16.26
CA SER A 468 1.18 -12.13 16.05
C SER A 468 1.59 -12.26 14.58
N LEU A 469 2.88 -12.55 14.38
CA LEU A 469 3.48 -12.91 13.09
C LEU A 469 3.95 -14.38 13.07
N ASP A 470 3.59 -15.18 14.11
CA ASP A 470 4.04 -16.56 14.26
C ASP A 470 3.36 -17.50 13.26
N THR A 471 4.05 -17.78 12.16
CA THR A 471 3.62 -18.76 11.14
C THR A 471 3.58 -20.19 11.67
N GLY A 472 4.34 -20.52 12.72
CA GLY A 472 4.35 -21.85 13.37
C GLY A 472 3.02 -22.19 14.04
N LEU A 473 2.18 -21.21 14.36
CA LEU A 473 0.81 -21.39 14.80
C LEU A 473 -0.17 -21.61 13.63
N GLY A 474 0.28 -21.37 12.38
CA GLY A 474 -0.52 -21.49 11.16
C GLY A 474 -1.61 -20.42 11.06
N ILE A 475 -1.42 -19.28 11.68
CA ILE A 475 -2.28 -18.13 11.46
C ILE A 475 -2.08 -17.60 10.04
N GLN A 476 -3.18 -17.28 9.38
CA GLN A 476 -3.18 -16.67 8.05
C GLN A 476 -3.77 -15.26 8.09
N HIS A 477 -4.21 -14.82 9.25
CA HIS A 477 -4.73 -13.49 9.50
C HIS A 477 -4.03 -12.89 10.73
N THR A 478 -3.57 -11.66 10.61
CA THR A 478 -3.08 -10.90 11.74
C THR A 478 -3.85 -9.59 11.88
N PHE A 479 -3.73 -8.94 13.03
CA PHE A 479 -4.51 -7.76 13.37
C PHE A 479 -3.64 -6.77 14.13
N ILE A 480 -3.71 -5.49 13.76
CA ILE A 480 -2.98 -4.43 14.44
C ILE A 480 -3.93 -3.28 14.82
N ASN A 481 -3.80 -2.81 16.07
CA ASN A 481 -4.43 -1.58 16.53
C ASN A 481 -3.64 -0.37 16.02
N MET A 482 -4.29 0.50 15.26
CA MET A 482 -3.71 1.71 14.69
C MET A 482 -4.32 2.93 15.37
N ASN A 483 -3.49 3.70 16.05
CA ASN A 483 -3.95 4.90 16.74
C ASN A 483 -3.57 6.14 15.91
N LEU A 484 -4.57 6.90 15.50
CA LEU A 484 -4.35 8.11 14.69
C LEU A 484 -3.44 9.13 15.37
N ASN A 485 -3.38 9.14 16.71
CA ASN A 485 -2.46 10.01 17.46
C ASN A 485 -1.00 9.75 17.08
N ASP A 486 -0.61 8.47 16.91
CA ASP A 486 0.76 8.07 16.61
C ASP A 486 1.19 8.53 15.22
N VAL A 487 0.20 8.70 14.33
CA VAL A 487 0.40 9.18 12.96
C VAL A 487 0.53 10.70 12.90
N ILE A 488 -0.32 11.44 13.65
CA ILE A 488 -0.45 12.89 13.50
C ILE A 488 0.43 13.72 14.45
N THR A 489 1.03 13.10 15.47
CA THR A 489 1.79 13.81 16.50
C THR A 489 3.29 13.68 16.26
N GLY A 490 3.99 14.80 16.06
CA GLY A 490 5.45 14.83 15.92
C GLY A 490 5.96 14.17 14.63
N GLY A 491 5.19 14.22 13.54
CA GLY A 491 5.50 13.52 12.30
C GLY A 491 6.74 14.04 11.58
N SER A 492 7.51 13.11 11.00
CA SER A 492 8.72 13.38 10.21
C SER A 492 8.47 13.39 8.70
N TYR A 493 7.43 12.70 8.21
CA TYR A 493 7.08 12.65 6.79
C TYR A 493 6.23 13.87 6.39
N ALA A 494 6.78 14.71 5.50
CA ALA A 494 6.04 15.83 4.93
C ALA A 494 5.05 15.33 3.87
N TYR A 495 3.77 15.50 4.10
CA TYR A 495 2.70 15.09 3.18
C TYR A 495 1.91 16.29 2.68
N ARG A 496 1.90 16.50 1.37
CA ARG A 496 1.21 17.64 0.75
C ARG A 496 -0.20 17.26 0.32
N TYR A 497 -1.18 17.87 0.96
CA TYR A 497 -2.60 17.59 0.67
C TYR A 497 -3.41 18.88 0.59
N ASN A 498 -4.18 19.07 -0.51
CA ASN A 498 -5.04 20.24 -0.75
C ASN A 498 -4.33 21.59 -0.57
N GLY A 499 -3.06 21.67 -0.99
CA GLY A 499 -2.23 22.87 -0.91
C GLY A 499 -1.69 23.20 0.47
N LYS A 500 -1.80 22.27 1.43
CA LYS A 500 -1.22 22.35 2.77
C LYS A 500 -0.19 21.23 2.93
N THR A 501 0.84 21.46 3.72
CA THR A 501 1.77 20.42 4.15
C THR A 501 1.36 19.97 5.55
N TYR A 502 1.22 18.66 5.72
CA TYR A 502 1.04 17.97 6.98
C TYR A 502 2.32 17.20 7.28
N TYR A 503 2.55 16.90 8.55
CA TYR A 503 3.67 16.07 8.97
C TYR A 503 3.10 14.86 9.69
N PHE A 504 3.40 13.69 9.20
CA PHE A 504 2.88 12.41 9.71
C PHE A 504 4.02 11.46 10.08
N ASN A 505 3.69 10.42 10.85
CA ASN A 505 4.58 9.30 11.12
C ASN A 505 4.02 8.03 10.46
N ASP A 506 4.89 7.07 10.23
CA ASP A 506 4.54 5.72 9.82
C ASP A 506 4.96 4.69 10.88
N PRO A 507 4.16 4.52 11.95
CA PRO A 507 4.51 3.61 13.03
C PRO A 507 4.13 2.14 12.76
N TYR A 508 3.46 1.82 11.66
CA TYR A 508 2.87 0.51 11.41
C TYR A 508 3.44 -0.21 10.19
N GLY A 509 4.17 0.48 9.33
CA GLY A 509 4.65 -0.03 8.05
C GLY A 509 5.52 -1.29 8.21
N SER A 510 6.46 -1.31 9.15
CA SER A 510 7.32 -2.48 9.39
C SER A 510 6.55 -3.72 9.81
N PHE A 511 5.54 -3.59 10.68
CA PHE A 511 4.69 -4.72 11.07
C PHE A 511 3.88 -5.23 9.88
N ILE A 512 3.28 -4.32 9.10
CA ILE A 512 2.46 -4.67 7.93
C ILE A 512 3.32 -5.38 6.88
N SER A 513 4.50 -4.85 6.56
CA SER A 513 5.43 -5.47 5.62
C SER A 513 5.88 -6.86 6.08
N SER A 514 6.24 -7.02 7.36
CA SER A 514 6.62 -8.34 7.90
C SER A 514 5.45 -9.34 7.83
N ALA A 515 4.22 -8.89 8.07
CA ALA A 515 3.04 -9.73 7.93
C ALA A 515 2.78 -10.14 6.47
N ASN A 516 2.95 -9.22 5.52
CA ASN A 516 2.83 -9.49 4.08
C ASN A 516 3.91 -10.48 3.61
N GLN A 517 5.16 -10.32 4.03
CA GLN A 517 6.25 -11.27 3.74
C GLN A 517 5.93 -12.67 4.25
N ASN A 518 5.25 -12.78 5.39
CA ASN A 518 4.77 -14.06 5.93
C ASN A 518 3.48 -14.56 5.23
N GLY A 519 3.02 -13.91 4.17
CA GLY A 519 1.81 -14.28 3.42
C GLY A 519 0.50 -14.15 4.20
N MET A 520 0.47 -13.30 5.23
CA MET A 520 -0.72 -13.09 6.07
C MET A 520 -1.63 -12.01 5.49
N THR A 521 -2.93 -12.21 5.61
CA THR A 521 -3.93 -11.14 5.44
C THR A 521 -3.88 -10.21 6.65
N VAL A 522 -3.65 -8.93 6.41
CA VAL A 522 -3.45 -7.93 7.47
C VAL A 522 -4.71 -7.12 7.69
N THR A 523 -5.14 -7.03 8.95
CA THR A 523 -6.28 -6.20 9.38
C THR A 523 -5.79 -5.10 10.31
N GLY A 524 -6.07 -3.83 9.98
CA GLY A 524 -5.78 -2.68 10.83
C GLY A 524 -7.05 -2.00 11.33
N GLN A 525 -7.12 -1.77 12.64
CA GLN A 525 -8.23 -1.06 13.28
C GLN A 525 -7.81 0.36 13.64
N LEU A 526 -8.37 1.34 12.93
CA LEU A 526 -8.04 2.75 13.08
C LEU A 526 -8.89 3.41 14.15
N MET A 527 -8.24 3.90 15.19
CA MET A 527 -8.86 4.51 16.36
C MET A 527 -8.27 5.89 16.65
N LEU A 528 -8.92 6.67 17.50
CA LEU A 528 -8.42 7.96 18.00
C LEU A 528 -8.53 7.97 19.52
N ARG A 529 -7.41 8.09 20.21
CA ARG A 529 -7.36 8.42 21.64
C ARG A 529 -7.52 9.93 21.82
N TYR A 530 -7.62 10.42 23.05
CA TYR A 530 -7.57 11.86 23.29
C TYR A 530 -6.25 12.44 22.74
N PRO A 531 -6.30 13.31 21.72
CA PRO A 531 -5.09 13.72 21.01
C PRO A 531 -4.44 14.99 21.60
N GLY A 532 -4.79 15.34 22.82
CA GLY A 532 -4.35 16.59 23.45
C GLY A 532 -5.10 17.84 22.93
N SER A 533 -4.86 18.97 23.58
CA SER A 533 -5.54 20.25 23.27
C SER A 533 -5.29 20.72 21.83
N SER A 534 -4.07 20.57 21.31
CA SER A 534 -3.66 21.03 19.97
C SER A 534 -4.44 20.34 18.84
N TYR A 535 -4.86 19.10 19.05
CA TYR A 535 -5.61 18.30 18.09
C TYR A 535 -7.06 18.03 18.50
N SER A 536 -7.54 18.65 19.60
CA SER A 536 -8.93 18.47 20.09
C SER A 536 -10.00 18.80 19.06
N TYR A 537 -9.69 19.54 18.01
CA TYR A 537 -10.59 19.82 16.89
C TYR A 537 -10.96 18.54 16.09
N LEU A 538 -10.15 17.46 16.22
CA LEU A 538 -10.43 16.16 15.61
C LEU A 538 -11.50 15.37 16.37
N LEU A 539 -11.84 15.76 17.59
CA LEU A 539 -12.88 15.11 18.38
C LEU A 539 -14.26 15.59 17.95
N TYR A 540 -15.18 14.65 17.77
CA TYR A 540 -16.59 14.94 17.51
C TYR A 540 -17.39 14.94 18.82
N GLY A 541 -18.21 15.96 19.02
CA GLY A 541 -19.13 16.06 20.17
C GLY A 541 -18.47 16.42 21.51
N THR A 542 -17.14 16.46 21.57
CA THR A 542 -16.36 16.90 22.75
C THR A 542 -15.09 17.61 22.33
N LYS A 543 -14.42 18.29 23.27
CA LYS A 543 -13.09 18.87 23.07
C LYS A 543 -12.13 18.49 24.20
N SER A 544 -12.64 17.81 25.22
CA SER A 544 -11.93 17.46 26.43
C SER A 544 -11.82 15.95 26.58
N ALA A 545 -10.81 15.52 27.32
CA ALA A 545 -10.75 14.15 27.78
C ALA A 545 -11.98 13.83 28.67
N SER A 546 -12.47 12.61 28.59
CA SER A 546 -13.53 12.08 29.43
C SER A 546 -12.98 10.94 30.26
N SER A 547 -13.28 10.93 31.55
CA SER A 547 -12.90 9.83 32.43
C SER A 547 -13.56 8.54 31.97
N GLY A 548 -12.82 7.45 31.94
CA GLY A 548 -13.30 6.15 31.55
C GLY A 548 -13.54 5.94 30.06
N THR A 549 -13.06 6.84 29.20
CA THR A 549 -13.17 6.73 27.73
C THR A 549 -11.84 6.34 27.13
N GLY A 550 -11.81 5.22 26.37
CA GLY A 550 -10.63 4.75 25.66
C GLY A 550 -10.43 5.46 24.33
N TYR A 551 -11.49 5.54 23.53
CA TYR A 551 -11.44 6.06 22.16
C TYR A 551 -12.53 7.09 21.88
N TYR A 552 -12.26 7.98 20.93
CA TYR A 552 -13.09 9.14 20.61
C TYR A 552 -13.55 9.10 19.15
N ALA A 553 -14.75 9.61 18.93
CA ALA A 553 -15.31 9.79 17.60
C ALA A 553 -14.52 10.86 16.84
N MET A 554 -14.09 10.54 15.64
CA MET A 554 -13.39 11.45 14.73
C MET A 554 -14.36 12.43 14.09
N ASN A 555 -13.97 13.69 13.97
CA ASN A 555 -14.83 14.79 13.52
C ASN A 555 -14.72 15.01 12.01
N ALA A 556 -15.68 14.52 11.24
CA ALA A 556 -15.78 14.79 9.81
C ALA A 556 -16.62 16.06 9.48
N GLN A 557 -17.22 16.72 10.47
CA GLN A 557 -18.19 17.80 10.25
C GLN A 557 -17.52 19.16 10.05
N THR A 558 -16.46 19.47 10.82
CA THR A 558 -15.77 20.75 10.67
C THR A 558 -14.74 20.68 9.53
N LYS A 559 -14.56 21.78 8.81
CA LYS A 559 -13.65 21.84 7.66
C LYS A 559 -12.22 21.46 8.02
N LYS A 560 -11.68 22.05 9.14
CA LYS A 560 -10.30 21.79 9.58
C LYS A 560 -10.10 20.31 9.89
N ALA A 561 -11.02 19.69 10.66
CA ALA A 561 -10.92 18.29 11.04
C ALA A 561 -11.06 17.37 9.82
N ARG A 562 -12.05 17.62 8.97
CA ARG A 562 -12.26 16.86 7.74
C ARG A 562 -11.03 16.87 6.83
N GLU A 563 -10.43 18.04 6.57
CA GLU A 563 -9.21 18.18 5.75
C GLU A 563 -8.02 17.43 6.37
N THR A 564 -7.90 17.42 7.71
CA THR A 564 -6.85 16.67 8.41
C THR A 564 -7.10 15.16 8.31
N LEU A 565 -8.34 14.69 8.48
CA LEU A 565 -8.69 13.27 8.32
C LEU A 565 -8.51 12.81 6.87
N GLU A 566 -8.94 13.63 5.88
CA GLU A 566 -8.71 13.35 4.46
C GLU A 566 -7.19 13.19 4.19
N ALA A 567 -6.35 14.06 4.72
CA ALA A 567 -4.90 13.99 4.53
C ALA A 567 -4.27 12.77 5.23
N ALA A 568 -4.59 12.54 6.52
CA ALA A 568 -4.02 11.45 7.29
C ALA A 568 -4.42 10.06 6.74
N PHE A 569 -5.71 9.90 6.36
CA PHE A 569 -6.18 8.65 5.79
C PHE A 569 -5.61 8.40 4.39
N SER A 570 -5.43 9.46 3.57
CA SER A 570 -4.77 9.34 2.27
C SER A 570 -3.31 8.94 2.45
N PHE A 571 -2.57 9.58 3.36
CA PHE A 571 -1.19 9.24 3.67
C PHE A 571 -1.04 7.76 4.08
N LEU A 572 -1.84 7.28 5.02
CA LEU A 572 -1.79 5.88 5.44
C LEU A 572 -2.18 4.93 4.31
N ALA A 573 -3.23 5.27 3.55
CA ALA A 573 -3.70 4.43 2.46
C ALA A 573 -2.69 4.33 1.31
N GLU A 574 -1.99 5.41 0.99
CA GLU A 574 -0.91 5.42 0.00
C GLU A 574 0.25 4.53 0.46
N ARG A 575 0.72 4.70 1.69
CA ARG A 575 1.83 3.89 2.25
C ARG A 575 1.48 2.40 2.37
N TYR A 576 0.23 2.07 2.68
CA TYR A 576 -0.19 0.69 2.88
C TYR A 576 -1.01 0.14 1.70
N SER A 577 -0.58 0.46 0.48
CA SER A 577 -1.17 -0.02 -0.77
C SER A 577 -0.10 -0.33 -1.83
N THR A 578 1.01 -0.93 -1.41
CA THR A 578 2.10 -1.40 -2.28
C THR A 578 2.19 -2.92 -2.25
N GLN A 579 3.00 -3.51 -3.11
CA GLN A 579 3.20 -4.96 -3.12
C GLN A 579 3.79 -5.47 -1.79
N ASP A 580 4.74 -4.74 -1.22
CA ASP A 580 5.51 -5.18 -0.05
C ASP A 580 4.92 -4.67 1.27
N CYS A 581 4.02 -3.70 1.20
CA CYS A 581 3.33 -3.13 2.37
C CYS A 581 1.88 -2.82 2.02
N HIS A 582 0.98 -3.78 2.24
CA HIS A 582 -0.45 -3.57 2.01
C HIS A 582 -1.30 -3.99 3.20
N LEU A 583 -2.27 -3.14 3.52
CA LEU A 583 -3.28 -3.42 4.53
C LEU A 583 -4.57 -3.84 3.82
N ASP A 584 -4.97 -5.09 4.01
CA ASP A 584 -6.08 -5.70 3.28
C ASP A 584 -7.45 -5.30 3.83
N ASN A 585 -7.55 -5.22 5.16
CA ASN A 585 -8.78 -4.89 5.87
C ASN A 585 -8.57 -3.67 6.77
N TRP A 586 -9.41 -2.67 6.62
CA TRP A 586 -9.41 -1.44 7.40
C TRP A 586 -10.67 -1.36 8.25
N ILE A 587 -10.55 -1.29 9.56
CA ILE A 587 -11.68 -1.14 10.48
C ILE A 587 -11.69 0.30 11.01
N LEU A 588 -12.83 0.98 10.94
CA LEU A 588 -12.99 2.32 11.49
C LEU A 588 -13.63 2.29 12.88
N GLY A 589 -12.86 2.68 13.88
CA GLY A 589 -13.29 2.76 15.26
C GLY A 589 -13.38 1.40 15.95
N ASN A 590 -13.68 1.40 17.23
CA ASN A 590 -13.90 0.23 18.06
C ASN A 590 -15.32 0.25 18.60
N GLU A 591 -16.07 -0.85 18.46
CA GLU A 591 -17.42 -1.04 19.03
C GLU A 591 -18.31 0.22 18.94
N VAL A 592 -18.40 0.77 17.75
CA VAL A 592 -18.96 2.11 17.51
C VAL A 592 -20.45 2.22 17.84
N ASN A 593 -21.17 1.09 17.97
CA ASN A 593 -22.54 1.08 18.45
C ASN A 593 -22.61 1.37 19.97
N ILE A 594 -21.54 1.14 20.72
CA ILE A 594 -21.38 1.54 22.12
C ILE A 594 -20.62 2.88 22.20
N TYR A 595 -21.07 3.83 21.38
CA TYR A 595 -20.38 5.10 21.18
C TYR A 595 -20.18 5.97 22.44
N PRO A 596 -21.01 5.88 23.50
CA PRO A 596 -20.74 6.63 24.73
C PRO A 596 -19.43 6.23 25.40
N MET A 597 -18.87 5.07 25.05
CA MET A 597 -17.68 4.48 25.68
C MET A 597 -16.52 4.26 24.71
N TRP A 598 -16.75 3.50 23.64
CA TRP A 598 -15.69 3.01 22.76
C TRP A 598 -15.45 3.83 21.49
N TYR A 599 -16.34 4.80 21.24
CA TYR A 599 -16.19 5.77 20.17
C TYR A 599 -16.84 7.10 20.62
N TYR A 600 -16.38 7.61 21.77
CA TYR A 600 -17.02 8.69 22.51
C TYR A 600 -17.26 9.94 21.71
N ALA A 601 -18.50 10.34 21.61
CA ALA A 601 -18.98 11.50 20.86
C ALA A 601 -19.67 12.55 21.76
N GLY A 602 -19.31 12.62 23.03
CA GLY A 602 -19.96 13.54 23.97
C GLY A 602 -21.47 13.25 24.07
N ASN A 603 -22.24 14.27 24.35
CA ASN A 603 -23.70 14.18 24.48
C ASN A 603 -24.40 14.32 23.12
N THR A 604 -23.96 13.56 22.10
CA THR A 604 -24.49 13.66 20.73
C THR A 604 -25.64 12.68 20.51
N GLY A 605 -26.74 13.14 19.91
CA GLY A 605 -27.86 12.27 19.57
C GLY A 605 -27.51 11.31 18.42
N LYS A 606 -28.16 10.12 18.39
CA LYS A 606 -27.92 9.01 17.46
C LYS A 606 -27.89 9.42 16.00
N THR A 607 -28.78 10.29 15.55
CA THR A 607 -28.83 10.76 14.15
C THR A 607 -27.57 11.56 13.77
N ALA A 608 -27.19 12.53 14.58
CA ALA A 608 -26.02 13.37 14.34
C ALA A 608 -24.72 12.56 14.45
N PHE A 609 -24.68 11.61 15.40
CA PHE A 609 -23.60 10.63 15.51
C PHE A 609 -23.46 9.82 14.22
N MET A 610 -24.56 9.23 13.73
CA MET A 610 -24.56 8.38 12.53
C MET A 610 -24.12 9.15 11.29
N GLN A 611 -24.56 10.39 11.11
CA GLN A 611 -24.12 11.25 10.02
C GLN A 611 -22.60 11.49 10.06
N ASN A 612 -22.08 11.84 11.26
CA ASN A 612 -20.63 12.04 11.42
C ASN A 612 -19.83 10.75 11.19
N TYR A 613 -20.30 9.61 11.71
CA TYR A 613 -19.64 8.33 11.53
C TYR A 613 -19.63 7.89 10.05
N ALA A 614 -20.75 8.03 9.36
CA ALA A 614 -20.83 7.71 7.94
C ALA A 614 -19.94 8.65 7.08
N ASP A 615 -19.84 9.93 7.43
CA ASP A 615 -18.93 10.86 6.78
C ASP A 615 -17.45 10.47 7.00
N THR A 616 -17.07 10.09 8.22
CA THR A 616 -15.73 9.60 8.55
C THR A 616 -15.42 8.31 7.80
N TYR A 617 -16.38 7.37 7.79
CA TYR A 617 -16.25 6.11 7.06
C TYR A 617 -16.05 6.35 5.56
N ARG A 618 -16.81 7.26 4.95
CA ARG A 618 -16.65 7.59 3.53
C ARG A 618 -15.25 8.13 3.25
N ILE A 619 -14.71 9.02 4.12
CA ILE A 619 -13.35 9.57 3.95
C ILE A 619 -12.33 8.41 3.94
N LEU A 620 -12.41 7.49 4.91
CA LEU A 620 -11.54 6.33 4.96
C LEU A 620 -11.74 5.43 3.73
N TYR A 621 -13.00 5.12 3.39
CA TYR A 621 -13.31 4.27 2.23
C TYR A 621 -12.74 4.82 0.93
N TYR A 622 -12.84 6.13 0.72
CA TYR A 622 -12.31 6.78 -0.50
C TYR A 622 -10.77 6.75 -0.50
N ALA A 623 -10.13 7.06 0.62
CA ALA A 623 -8.67 6.99 0.75
C ALA A 623 -8.17 5.57 0.44
N VAL A 624 -8.72 4.57 1.11
CA VAL A 624 -8.33 3.17 0.95
C VAL A 624 -8.59 2.66 -0.46
N ARG A 625 -9.82 2.82 -0.95
CA ARG A 625 -10.24 2.25 -2.23
C ARG A 625 -9.63 2.94 -3.44
N SER A 626 -9.21 4.19 -3.31
CA SER A 626 -8.51 4.89 -4.40
C SER A 626 -7.03 4.53 -4.49
N ASN A 627 -6.47 3.81 -3.53
CA ASN A 627 -5.09 3.35 -3.52
C ASN A 627 -4.97 1.84 -3.72
N TYR A 628 -5.75 1.05 -2.96
CA TYR A 628 -5.82 -0.40 -3.15
C TYR A 628 -7.22 -0.83 -3.60
N LYS A 629 -7.33 -1.26 -4.87
CA LYS A 629 -8.61 -1.62 -5.51
C LYS A 629 -9.40 -2.68 -4.76
N ASN A 630 -8.77 -3.65 -4.15
CA ASN A 630 -9.40 -4.81 -3.53
C ASN A 630 -9.38 -4.78 -1.99
N ALA A 631 -8.78 -3.76 -1.36
CA ALA A 631 -8.86 -3.57 0.08
C ALA A 631 -10.31 -3.44 0.56
N ARG A 632 -10.58 -3.84 1.78
CA ARG A 632 -11.91 -3.84 2.37
C ARG A 632 -11.97 -2.88 3.55
N VAL A 633 -13.09 -2.19 3.68
CA VAL A 633 -13.33 -1.27 4.81
C VAL A 633 -14.52 -1.75 5.61
N PHE A 634 -14.40 -1.72 6.93
CA PHE A 634 -15.33 -2.30 7.89
C PHE A 634 -15.83 -1.27 8.89
N ILE A 635 -17.09 -1.39 9.28
CA ILE A 635 -17.57 -0.85 10.56
C ILE A 635 -17.27 -1.86 11.64
N CYS A 636 -17.18 -1.43 12.91
CA CYS A 636 -16.93 -2.32 14.04
C CYS A 636 -18.08 -2.24 15.06
N THR A 637 -18.65 -3.39 15.44
CA THR A 637 -19.69 -3.46 16.46
C THR A 637 -19.38 -4.53 17.50
N ASP A 638 -19.88 -4.31 18.72
CA ASP A 638 -19.87 -5.31 19.78
C ASP A 638 -20.94 -6.39 19.59
N HIS A 639 -21.02 -7.30 20.55
CA HIS A 639 -21.96 -8.43 20.55
C HIS A 639 -23.39 -8.10 20.98
N THR A 640 -23.69 -6.87 21.43
CA THR A 640 -25.05 -6.44 21.76
C THR A 640 -25.88 -6.35 20.47
N TRP A 641 -26.90 -7.22 20.34
CA TRP A 641 -27.59 -7.37 19.07
C TRP A 641 -28.77 -6.43 18.88
N ILE A 642 -29.63 -6.33 19.89
CA ILE A 642 -30.79 -5.40 19.90
C ILE A 642 -30.53 -4.24 20.85
N ASN A 643 -31.37 -3.17 20.74
CA ASN A 643 -31.29 -2.07 21.71
C ASN A 643 -31.64 -2.58 23.10
N ARG A 644 -30.79 -2.36 24.09
CA ARG A 644 -30.95 -2.82 25.45
C ARG A 644 -30.42 -1.77 26.44
N CYS A 645 -31.20 -1.43 27.43
CA CYS A 645 -30.81 -0.53 28.53
C CYS A 645 -30.11 0.77 28.12
N GLY A 646 -30.54 1.34 26.96
CA GLY A 646 -29.95 2.55 26.39
C GLY A 646 -28.85 2.31 25.36
N ASP A 647 -28.29 1.10 25.27
CA ASP A 647 -27.29 0.74 24.28
C ASP A 647 -27.91 0.66 22.88
N TRP A 648 -27.09 0.98 21.88
CA TRP A 648 -27.49 0.85 20.48
C TRP A 648 -27.04 -0.52 19.96
N GLY A 649 -27.98 -1.43 19.77
CA GLY A 649 -27.67 -2.77 19.29
C GLY A 649 -27.04 -2.77 17.91
N ALA A 650 -26.16 -3.74 17.65
CA ALA A 650 -25.44 -3.88 16.38
C ALA A 650 -26.40 -3.96 15.17
N LYS A 651 -27.53 -4.70 15.30
CA LYS A 651 -28.52 -4.82 14.23
C LYS A 651 -29.13 -3.45 13.83
N PRO A 652 -29.79 -2.68 14.72
CA PRO A 652 -30.33 -1.38 14.35
C PRO A 652 -29.24 -0.35 14.01
N PHE A 653 -28.03 -0.50 14.52
CA PHE A 653 -26.87 0.31 14.12
C PHE A 653 -26.52 0.08 12.66
N MET A 654 -26.37 -1.19 12.24
CA MET A 654 -26.08 -1.54 10.84
C MET A 654 -27.16 -1.03 9.87
N ASP A 655 -28.45 -1.14 10.27
CA ASP A 655 -29.57 -0.62 9.46
C ASP A 655 -29.47 0.89 9.25
N ALA A 656 -29.21 1.63 10.32
CA ALA A 656 -29.05 3.09 10.28
C ALA A 656 -27.79 3.47 9.45
N PHE A 657 -26.66 2.79 9.67
CA PHE A 657 -25.44 3.03 8.93
C PHE A 657 -25.63 2.77 7.44
N ASN A 658 -26.20 1.62 7.07
CA ASN A 658 -26.46 1.29 5.66
C ASN A 658 -27.34 2.33 4.98
N SER A 659 -28.40 2.80 5.67
CA SER A 659 -29.25 3.87 5.15
C SER A 659 -28.48 5.17 4.91
N GLU A 660 -27.68 5.59 5.90
CA GLU A 660 -26.93 6.84 5.83
C GLU A 660 -25.83 6.81 4.77
N ILE A 661 -25.00 5.76 4.76
CA ILE A 661 -23.87 5.68 3.83
C ILE A 661 -24.34 5.51 2.37
N LYS A 662 -25.44 4.76 2.14
CA LYS A 662 -26.02 4.59 0.81
C LYS A 662 -26.69 5.85 0.30
N SER A 663 -27.18 6.73 1.19
CA SER A 663 -27.70 8.03 0.82
C SER A 663 -26.62 8.92 0.19
N GLN A 664 -25.40 8.79 0.66
CA GLN A 664 -24.24 9.55 0.19
C GLN A 664 -23.70 9.00 -1.13
N ASN A 665 -23.48 7.69 -1.20
CA ASN A 665 -23.07 6.98 -2.41
C ASN A 665 -23.54 5.52 -2.37
N LYS A 666 -24.46 5.16 -3.26
CA LYS A 666 -25.04 3.81 -3.35
C LYS A 666 -24.01 2.72 -3.65
N ASN A 667 -22.87 3.08 -4.24
CA ASN A 667 -21.84 2.14 -4.64
C ASN A 667 -20.85 1.79 -3.52
N ILE A 668 -20.89 2.49 -2.39
CA ILE A 668 -20.01 2.14 -1.25
C ILE A 668 -20.40 0.74 -0.77
N LYS A 669 -19.42 -0.15 -0.79
CA LYS A 669 -19.49 -1.50 -0.22
C LYS A 669 -18.82 -1.46 1.16
N TRP A 670 -19.63 -1.60 2.20
CA TRP A 670 -19.13 -1.68 3.56
C TRP A 670 -19.14 -3.13 4.05
N ASN A 671 -18.35 -3.43 5.06
CA ASN A 671 -18.21 -4.75 5.65
C ASN A 671 -18.32 -4.65 7.17
N LEU A 672 -18.46 -5.79 7.85
CA LEU A 672 -18.70 -5.86 9.27
C LEU A 672 -17.52 -6.51 10.01
N ALA A 673 -16.88 -5.78 10.91
CA ALA A 673 -16.03 -6.29 11.97
C ALA A 673 -16.92 -6.46 13.22
N TYR A 674 -16.96 -7.66 13.77
CA TYR A 674 -17.88 -8.02 14.84
C TYR A 674 -17.12 -8.68 16.00
N HIS A 675 -17.34 -8.19 17.20
CA HIS A 675 -16.74 -8.77 18.40
C HIS A 675 -17.74 -9.75 19.02
N ALA A 676 -17.70 -11.00 18.63
CA ALA A 676 -18.62 -12.04 19.10
C ALA A 676 -18.18 -12.64 20.45
N TYR A 677 -17.96 -11.80 21.43
CA TYR A 677 -17.65 -12.26 22.78
C TYR A 677 -18.81 -13.07 23.41
N PRO A 678 -18.57 -13.90 24.46
CA PRO A 678 -19.64 -14.37 25.33
C PRO A 678 -20.42 -13.19 25.89
N ALA A 679 -21.74 -13.32 26.08
CA ALA A 679 -22.58 -12.23 26.63
C ALA A 679 -22.06 -11.72 27.98
N ILE A 680 -21.40 -12.60 28.75
CA ILE A 680 -20.66 -12.25 29.96
C ILE A 680 -19.19 -12.61 29.72
N LEU A 681 -18.31 -11.60 29.61
CA LEU A 681 -16.90 -11.76 29.26
C LEU A 681 -16.13 -12.73 30.15
N THR A 682 -16.48 -12.82 31.42
CA THR A 682 -15.86 -13.72 32.40
C THR A 682 -16.38 -15.17 32.33
N GLN A 683 -17.30 -15.48 31.40
CA GLN A 683 -17.93 -16.79 31.22
C GLN A 683 -17.62 -17.36 29.83
N SER A 684 -16.52 -18.07 29.69
CA SER A 684 -16.05 -18.58 28.41
C SER A 684 -16.85 -19.76 27.84
N ALA A 685 -17.73 -20.39 28.61
CA ALA A 685 -18.56 -21.51 28.15
C ALA A 685 -19.68 -21.04 27.20
N THR A 686 -19.28 -20.41 26.10
CA THR A 686 -20.19 -19.73 25.15
C THR A 686 -21.26 -20.63 24.54
N TRP A 687 -21.08 -21.95 24.49
CA TRP A 687 -22.10 -22.91 24.04
C TRP A 687 -23.29 -23.03 25.02
N ARG A 688 -23.14 -22.53 26.27
CA ARG A 688 -24.18 -22.50 27.32
C ARG A 688 -24.70 -21.09 27.56
N ASP A 689 -24.33 -20.13 26.73
CA ASP A 689 -24.70 -18.71 26.89
C ASP A 689 -26.24 -18.56 26.88
N SER A 690 -26.81 -18.33 28.05
CA SER A 690 -28.28 -18.23 28.25
C SER A 690 -28.87 -16.90 27.77
N TYR A 691 -28.02 -15.89 27.52
CA TYR A 691 -28.45 -14.58 27.04
C TYR A 691 -28.59 -14.53 25.52
N THR A 692 -28.33 -15.65 24.85
CA THR A 692 -28.43 -15.76 23.39
C THR A 692 -29.61 -16.62 22.95
N LYS A 693 -30.31 -16.18 21.89
CA LYS A 693 -31.38 -16.94 21.25
C LYS A 693 -31.01 -17.14 19.76
N ASN A 694 -31.53 -18.20 19.15
CA ASN A 694 -31.39 -18.40 17.69
C ASN A 694 -32.46 -17.63 16.90
N SER A 695 -32.68 -16.36 17.22
CA SER A 695 -33.69 -15.51 16.65
C SER A 695 -33.22 -14.03 16.62
N LEU A 696 -33.89 -13.21 15.81
CA LEU A 696 -33.53 -11.79 15.65
C LEU A 696 -33.85 -10.92 16.87
N ASP A 697 -34.57 -11.43 17.85
CA ASP A 697 -34.86 -10.81 19.16
C ASP A 697 -33.87 -11.24 20.25
N SER A 698 -32.74 -11.86 19.88
CA SER A 698 -31.69 -12.18 20.83
C SER A 698 -31.08 -10.89 21.40
N ASP A 699 -30.81 -10.85 22.70
CA ASP A 699 -30.12 -9.73 23.34
C ASP A 699 -28.69 -9.58 22.81
N PHE A 700 -28.00 -10.72 22.63
CA PHE A 700 -26.63 -10.80 22.18
C PHE A 700 -26.48 -11.79 21.02
N VAL A 701 -25.47 -11.58 20.19
CA VAL A 701 -24.96 -12.58 19.26
C VAL A 701 -23.53 -12.92 19.67
N SER A 702 -23.37 -14.12 20.20
CA SER A 702 -22.10 -14.72 20.64
C SER A 702 -21.72 -15.88 19.69
N PRO A 703 -20.61 -16.59 19.92
CA PRO A 703 -20.28 -17.76 19.10
C PRO A 703 -21.40 -18.81 19.03
N ARG A 704 -22.27 -18.86 20.04
CA ARG A 704 -23.39 -19.82 20.07
C ARG A 704 -24.36 -19.63 18.89
N ASN A 705 -24.71 -18.39 18.59
CA ASN A 705 -25.78 -18.05 17.65
C ASN A 705 -25.32 -17.15 16.50
N LEU A 706 -24.06 -17.31 16.03
CA LEU A 706 -23.48 -16.50 14.92
C LEU A 706 -24.35 -16.46 13.66
N ASP A 707 -25.09 -17.53 13.40
CA ASP A 707 -25.96 -17.65 12.23
C ASP A 707 -27.08 -16.61 12.23
N VAL A 708 -27.50 -16.10 13.39
CA VAL A 708 -28.48 -15.01 13.50
C VAL A 708 -27.95 -13.76 12.81
N MET A 709 -26.72 -13.37 13.13
CA MET A 709 -26.06 -12.19 12.54
C MET A 709 -25.71 -12.42 11.07
N THR A 710 -25.09 -13.54 10.73
CA THR A 710 -24.61 -13.78 9.36
C THR A 710 -25.77 -13.93 8.37
N ASN A 711 -26.87 -14.57 8.77
CA ASN A 711 -28.08 -14.65 7.95
C ASN A 711 -28.76 -13.28 7.80
N TYR A 712 -28.76 -12.47 8.86
CA TYR A 712 -29.28 -11.12 8.81
C TYR A 712 -28.49 -10.24 7.82
N VAL A 713 -27.16 -10.26 7.92
CA VAL A 713 -26.27 -9.52 7.03
C VAL A 713 -26.45 -9.97 5.58
N LYS A 714 -26.44 -11.27 5.33
CA LYS A 714 -26.65 -11.85 4.00
C LYS A 714 -27.97 -11.40 3.37
N LYS A 715 -29.05 -11.44 4.15
CA LYS A 715 -30.41 -11.10 3.69
C LYS A 715 -30.59 -9.61 3.39
N ASN A 716 -30.06 -8.74 4.25
CA ASN A 716 -30.37 -7.31 4.21
C ASN A 716 -29.32 -6.46 3.51
N PHE A 717 -28.05 -6.92 3.47
CA PHE A 717 -26.93 -6.15 2.92
C PHE A 717 -26.21 -6.85 1.76
N GLY A 718 -26.47 -8.14 1.56
CA GLY A 718 -25.96 -8.94 0.44
C GLY A 718 -24.92 -9.99 0.87
N SER A 719 -24.77 -11.03 0.03
CA SER A 719 -23.83 -12.12 0.25
C SER A 719 -22.36 -11.71 0.00
N ASP A 720 -22.14 -10.53 -0.56
CA ASP A 720 -20.84 -9.91 -0.80
C ASP A 720 -20.43 -8.93 0.32
N THR A 721 -21.19 -8.89 1.43
CA THR A 721 -20.78 -8.21 2.66
C THR A 721 -19.90 -9.12 3.47
N HIS A 722 -18.63 -8.80 3.60
CA HIS A 722 -17.63 -9.57 4.32
C HIS A 722 -17.76 -9.36 5.83
N ILE A 723 -17.57 -10.43 6.61
CA ILE A 723 -17.63 -10.39 8.06
C ILE A 723 -16.30 -10.87 8.64
N LEU A 724 -15.71 -10.07 9.51
CA LEU A 724 -14.58 -10.46 10.35
C LEU A 724 -15.06 -10.60 11.80
N LEU A 725 -14.76 -11.71 12.45
CA LEU A 725 -14.77 -11.77 13.89
C LEU A 725 -13.44 -11.20 14.36
N SER A 726 -13.37 -9.87 14.49
CA SER A 726 -12.11 -9.12 14.57
C SER A 726 -11.49 -9.12 15.96
N GLU A 727 -12.24 -9.46 16.98
CA GLU A 727 -11.71 -9.56 18.35
C GLU A 727 -12.50 -10.60 19.14
N GLN A 728 -11.83 -11.70 19.51
CA GLN A 728 -12.42 -12.80 20.24
C GLN A 728 -11.54 -13.18 21.43
N GLY A 729 -12.09 -13.16 22.63
CA GLY A 729 -11.38 -13.54 23.85
C GLY A 729 -12.20 -14.46 24.73
N PHE A 730 -11.56 -15.46 25.31
CA PHE A 730 -12.13 -16.42 26.23
C PHE A 730 -11.23 -16.54 27.45
N THR A 731 -11.72 -16.14 28.62
CA THR A 731 -10.91 -16.18 29.84
C THR A 731 -10.68 -17.59 30.34
N SER A 732 -9.47 -17.88 30.77
CA SER A 732 -9.11 -19.15 31.43
C SER A 732 -9.48 -19.16 32.91
N ASN A 733 -9.99 -18.05 33.47
CA ASN A 733 -10.39 -18.00 34.89
C ASN A 733 -11.59 -18.90 35.23
N CYS A 734 -12.39 -19.26 34.23
CA CYS A 734 -13.46 -20.25 34.40
C CYS A 734 -13.02 -21.69 34.06
N GLY A 735 -11.74 -21.94 33.89
CA GLY A 735 -11.11 -23.20 33.52
C GLY A 735 -10.31 -23.10 32.24
N GLN A 736 -9.06 -23.58 32.25
CA GLN A 736 -8.20 -23.60 31.06
C GLN A 736 -8.73 -24.54 29.96
N ASP A 737 -9.38 -25.63 30.33
CA ASP A 737 -10.10 -26.55 29.44
C ASP A 737 -11.33 -25.89 28.81
N VAL A 738 -12.04 -25.05 29.57
CA VAL A 738 -13.17 -24.24 29.06
C VAL A 738 -12.69 -23.19 28.05
N GLN A 739 -11.57 -22.52 28.34
CA GLN A 739 -10.96 -21.60 27.38
C GLN A 739 -10.61 -22.31 26.06
N ALA A 740 -9.92 -23.44 26.15
CA ALA A 740 -9.51 -24.24 25.00
C ALA A 740 -10.72 -24.71 24.18
N ALA A 741 -11.77 -25.18 24.87
CA ALA A 741 -13.01 -25.59 24.22
C ALA A 741 -13.75 -24.43 23.54
N ALA A 742 -13.77 -23.25 24.15
CA ALA A 742 -14.40 -22.06 23.60
C ALA A 742 -13.67 -21.56 22.32
N ILE A 743 -12.35 -21.59 22.32
CA ILE A 743 -11.53 -21.28 21.15
C ILE A 743 -11.87 -22.22 19.99
N ALA A 744 -11.83 -23.54 20.21
CA ALA A 744 -12.16 -24.54 19.18
C ALA A 744 -13.60 -24.39 18.67
N TYR A 745 -14.56 -24.23 19.59
CA TYR A 745 -15.96 -24.04 19.26
C TYR A 745 -16.20 -22.82 18.36
N THR A 746 -15.65 -21.69 18.75
CA THR A 746 -15.76 -20.45 17.99
C THR A 746 -15.09 -20.55 16.63
N TYR A 747 -13.90 -21.15 16.59
CA TYR A 747 -13.18 -21.37 15.35
C TYR A 747 -14.02 -22.20 14.37
N TYR A 748 -14.55 -23.36 14.77
CA TYR A 748 -15.31 -24.19 13.84
C TYR A 748 -16.64 -23.55 13.43
N LYS A 749 -17.30 -22.81 14.30
CA LYS A 749 -18.48 -22.01 13.94
C LYS A 749 -18.14 -20.96 12.87
N ALA A 750 -17.00 -20.30 12.97
CA ALA A 750 -16.53 -19.32 12.00
C ALA A 750 -15.99 -19.97 10.72
N GLU A 751 -15.14 -21.00 10.86
CA GLU A 751 -14.46 -21.66 9.72
C GLU A 751 -15.45 -22.23 8.72
N PHE A 752 -16.56 -22.79 9.19
CA PHE A 752 -17.58 -23.41 8.35
C PHE A 752 -18.78 -22.50 8.04
N ASN A 753 -18.76 -21.23 8.46
CA ASN A 753 -19.77 -20.25 8.08
C ASN A 753 -19.27 -19.44 6.84
N PRO A 754 -19.95 -19.54 5.68
CA PRO A 754 -19.45 -18.93 4.44
C PRO A 754 -19.45 -17.39 4.43
N MET A 755 -20.14 -16.74 5.38
CA MET A 755 -20.18 -15.29 5.50
C MET A 755 -19.04 -14.69 6.31
N ILE A 756 -18.30 -15.51 7.07
CA ILE A 756 -17.20 -15.09 7.92
C ILE A 756 -15.90 -15.35 7.19
N ASP A 757 -15.06 -14.33 7.02
CA ASP A 757 -13.77 -14.43 6.34
C ASP A 757 -12.62 -14.79 7.27
N ALA A 758 -12.64 -14.29 8.50
CA ALA A 758 -11.62 -14.58 9.50
C ALA A 758 -12.18 -14.52 10.93
N VAL A 759 -11.48 -15.20 11.84
CA VAL A 759 -11.69 -15.11 13.29
C VAL A 759 -10.36 -14.81 13.97
N ILE A 760 -10.26 -13.62 14.54
CA ILE A 760 -9.06 -13.10 15.19
C ILE A 760 -9.20 -13.26 16.70
N PHE A 761 -8.35 -14.08 17.29
CA PHE A 761 -8.33 -14.29 18.73
C PHE A 761 -7.40 -13.30 19.42
N ARG A 762 -7.76 -12.87 20.61
CA ARG A 762 -6.89 -12.30 21.62
C ARG A 762 -6.33 -13.43 22.46
N SER A 763 -5.17 -13.40 22.94
CA SER A 763 -3.91 -12.83 22.55
C SER A 763 -2.85 -13.94 22.68
N MET A 764 -1.60 -13.69 22.35
CA MET A 764 -0.55 -14.69 22.56
C MET A 764 -0.34 -14.96 24.06
N GLN A 765 -0.30 -13.91 24.86
CA GLN A 765 -0.02 -13.97 26.30
C GLN A 765 -1.04 -13.15 27.08
N ASP A 766 -1.31 -13.54 28.32
CA ASP A 766 -2.17 -12.80 29.23
C ASP A 766 -1.58 -11.42 29.51
N ASP A 767 -2.42 -10.39 29.42
CA ASP A 767 -2.09 -9.04 29.89
C ASP A 767 -2.40 -8.92 31.40
N ALA A 768 -1.44 -8.43 32.19
CA ALA A 768 -1.57 -8.34 33.64
C ALA A 768 -2.74 -7.43 34.07
N SER A 769 -3.04 -6.38 33.29
CA SER A 769 -4.14 -5.46 33.59
C SER A 769 -5.50 -6.08 33.30
N GLU A 770 -5.60 -6.95 32.28
CA GLU A 770 -6.81 -7.70 31.95
C GLU A 770 -7.03 -8.82 32.96
N VAL A 771 -5.96 -9.52 33.39
CA VAL A 771 -6.02 -10.58 34.43
C VAL A 771 -6.58 -10.02 35.73
N SER A 772 -6.17 -8.81 36.12
CA SER A 772 -6.72 -8.15 37.32
C SER A 772 -8.23 -7.92 37.26
N GLN A 773 -8.82 -7.93 36.05
CA GLN A 773 -10.25 -7.77 35.77
C GLN A 773 -10.97 -9.11 35.53
N GLY A 774 -10.27 -10.23 35.71
CA GLY A 774 -10.82 -11.57 35.48
C GLY A 774 -10.75 -12.03 34.02
N LEU A 775 -9.93 -11.38 33.18
CA LEU A 775 -9.85 -11.59 31.73
C LEU A 775 -8.48 -12.14 31.34
N SER A 776 -8.28 -13.46 31.47
CA SER A 776 -7.05 -14.17 31.11
C SER A 776 -7.21 -14.80 29.73
N PHE A 777 -7.11 -13.99 28.67
CA PHE A 777 -7.41 -14.37 27.28
C PHE A 777 -6.24 -15.07 26.55
N GLY A 778 -5.02 -14.92 27.03
CA GLY A 778 -3.80 -15.40 26.38
C GLY A 778 -3.75 -16.90 26.18
N LEU A 779 -2.98 -17.35 25.19
CA LEU A 779 -2.58 -18.74 25.00
C LEU A 779 -1.48 -19.14 26.00
N TYR A 780 -0.75 -18.15 26.51
CA TYR A 780 0.20 -18.25 27.62
C TYR A 780 -0.27 -17.41 28.81
N THR A 781 0.15 -17.81 30.00
CA THR A 781 -0.03 -17.01 31.21
C THR A 781 0.85 -15.75 31.18
N THR A 782 0.67 -14.84 32.13
CA THR A 782 1.52 -13.63 32.27
C THR A 782 2.99 -13.97 32.51
N ASP A 783 3.32 -15.11 33.13
CA ASP A 783 4.67 -15.61 33.37
C ASP A 783 5.19 -16.53 32.25
N GLY A 784 4.51 -16.56 31.10
CA GLY A 784 4.96 -17.28 29.90
C GLY A 784 4.73 -18.80 29.93
N LYS A 785 3.88 -19.34 30.81
CA LYS A 785 3.54 -20.77 30.81
C LYS A 785 2.45 -21.06 29.76
N GLU A 786 2.67 -22.11 28.98
CA GLU A 786 1.74 -22.59 27.98
C GLU A 786 0.44 -23.10 28.63
N LYS A 787 -0.71 -22.63 28.14
CA LYS A 787 -2.02 -23.12 28.49
C LYS A 787 -2.49 -24.24 27.54
N PRO A 788 -3.38 -25.13 27.91
CA PRO A 788 -3.97 -26.13 27.01
C PRO A 788 -4.55 -25.54 25.74
N ALA A 789 -5.04 -24.31 25.79
CA ALA A 789 -5.54 -23.54 24.67
C ALA A 789 -4.51 -23.35 23.54
N TYR A 790 -3.23 -23.27 23.84
CA TYR A 790 -2.17 -23.13 22.85
C TYR A 790 -2.13 -24.31 21.87
N LYS A 791 -2.12 -25.55 22.37
CA LYS A 791 -2.09 -26.75 21.52
C LYS A 791 -3.38 -26.89 20.72
N VAL A 792 -4.52 -26.59 21.32
CA VAL A 792 -5.81 -26.57 20.62
C VAL A 792 -5.76 -25.54 19.49
N PHE A 793 -5.36 -24.30 19.77
CA PHE A 793 -5.23 -23.24 18.79
C PHE A 793 -4.27 -23.63 17.65
N LYS A 794 -3.09 -24.17 17.99
CA LYS A 794 -2.09 -24.57 17.01
C LYS A 794 -2.62 -25.61 16.03
N TYR A 795 -3.35 -26.60 16.49
CA TYR A 795 -3.69 -27.77 15.68
C TYR A 795 -5.15 -27.88 15.23
N MET A 796 -6.08 -27.01 15.70
CA MET A 796 -7.50 -27.11 15.38
C MET A 796 -7.84 -27.01 13.88
N ASP A 797 -6.97 -26.40 13.08
CA ASP A 797 -7.10 -26.25 11.63
C ASP A 797 -6.13 -27.16 10.84
N THR A 798 -5.82 -28.34 11.37
CA THR A 798 -4.88 -29.29 10.73
C THR A 798 -5.52 -30.69 10.63
N PRO A 799 -4.92 -31.63 9.85
CA PRO A 799 -5.36 -33.03 9.88
C PRO A 799 -5.33 -33.69 11.26
N GLN A 800 -4.58 -33.12 12.19
CA GLN A 800 -4.43 -33.61 13.57
C GLN A 800 -5.50 -33.04 14.53
N TYR A 801 -6.42 -32.22 14.06
CA TYR A 801 -7.42 -31.53 14.87
C TYR A 801 -8.13 -32.46 15.87
N ALA A 802 -8.53 -33.67 15.44
CA ALA A 802 -9.27 -34.60 16.26
C ALA A 802 -8.49 -34.99 17.54
N LYS A 803 -7.16 -35.17 17.45
CA LYS A 803 -6.29 -35.45 18.60
C LYS A 803 -6.32 -34.33 19.62
N TYR A 804 -6.20 -33.08 19.15
CA TYR A 804 -6.02 -31.92 20.04
C TYR A 804 -7.33 -31.28 20.52
N THR A 805 -8.46 -31.56 19.85
CA THR A 805 -9.78 -31.02 20.22
C THR A 805 -10.73 -32.08 20.84
N LYS A 806 -10.27 -33.30 21.06
CA LYS A 806 -11.09 -34.36 21.67
C LYS A 806 -11.59 -34.00 23.10
N SER A 807 -10.72 -33.45 23.94
CA SER A 807 -11.09 -32.96 25.27
C SER A 807 -12.09 -31.82 25.21
N CYS A 808 -11.99 -30.94 24.16
CA CYS A 808 -12.94 -29.85 23.98
C CYS A 808 -14.37 -30.37 23.77
N LEU A 809 -14.56 -31.46 23.00
CA LEU A 809 -15.87 -32.07 22.81
C LEU A 809 -16.46 -32.56 24.14
N GLN A 810 -15.61 -33.12 25.01
CA GLN A 810 -16.01 -33.57 26.37
C GLN A 810 -16.41 -32.37 27.25
N THR A 811 -15.62 -31.29 27.26
CA THR A 811 -15.90 -30.07 28.02
C THR A 811 -17.20 -29.41 27.56
N ILE A 812 -17.47 -29.41 26.22
CA ILE A 812 -18.70 -28.86 25.66
C ILE A 812 -19.91 -29.79 25.95
N GLY A 813 -19.69 -31.10 26.09
CA GLY A 813 -20.75 -32.10 26.27
C GLY A 813 -21.39 -32.52 24.94
N ILE A 814 -20.63 -32.57 23.83
CA ILE A 814 -21.09 -33.01 22.52
C ILE A 814 -20.26 -34.17 22.00
N SER A 815 -20.83 -35.02 21.16
CA SER A 815 -20.16 -36.22 20.63
C SER A 815 -19.29 -35.91 19.41
N SER A 816 -19.56 -34.83 18.68
CA SER A 816 -18.80 -34.45 17.50
C SER A 816 -18.98 -32.96 17.12
N TRP A 817 -18.14 -32.44 16.27
CA TRP A 817 -18.16 -31.01 15.82
C TRP A 817 -19.38 -30.71 14.94
N GLU A 818 -19.98 -31.69 14.28
CA GLU A 818 -21.23 -31.53 13.53
C GLU A 818 -22.41 -31.14 14.47
N LYS A 819 -22.34 -31.51 15.75
CA LYS A 819 -23.32 -31.05 16.77
C LYS A 819 -23.15 -29.60 17.16
N ALA A 820 -21.94 -29.05 17.00
CA ALA A 820 -21.70 -27.63 17.22
C ALA A 820 -22.07 -26.79 15.98
N THR A 821 -21.78 -27.27 14.78
CA THR A 821 -22.11 -26.61 13.52
C THR A 821 -22.41 -27.66 12.43
N ALA A 822 -23.63 -27.63 11.90
CA ALA A 822 -24.09 -28.61 10.88
C ALA A 822 -23.28 -28.51 9.56
N SER A 823 -22.60 -27.40 9.31
CA SER A 823 -21.75 -27.19 8.13
C SER A 823 -20.32 -27.73 8.31
N PHE A 824 -19.98 -28.30 9.45
CA PHE A 824 -18.64 -28.89 9.68
C PHE A 824 -18.30 -29.96 8.62
N LYS A 825 -17.08 -29.89 8.10
CA LYS A 825 -16.57 -30.82 7.07
C LYS A 825 -15.16 -31.25 7.44
N GLU A 826 -15.05 -32.44 8.01
CA GLU A 826 -13.76 -33.05 8.34
C GLU A 826 -12.82 -33.09 7.11
N SER A 827 -13.37 -33.34 5.92
CA SER A 827 -12.60 -33.40 4.67
C SER A 827 -11.85 -32.09 4.35
N LYS A 828 -12.34 -30.94 4.83
CA LYS A 828 -11.61 -29.67 4.69
C LYS A 828 -10.37 -29.68 5.58
N LEU A 829 -10.51 -30.05 6.86
CA LEU A 829 -9.40 -30.07 7.82
C LEU A 829 -8.33 -31.11 7.42
N LYS A 830 -8.74 -32.27 6.87
CA LYS A 830 -7.79 -33.29 6.36
C LYS A 830 -6.91 -32.79 5.19
N LYS A 831 -7.36 -31.79 4.47
CA LYS A 831 -6.61 -31.14 3.36
C LYS A 831 -5.75 -29.97 3.80
N MET A 832 -5.86 -29.52 5.04
CA MET A 832 -5.04 -28.44 5.57
C MET A 832 -3.58 -28.88 5.75
N PRO A 833 -2.62 -27.92 5.80
CA PRO A 833 -1.23 -28.23 6.08
C PRO A 833 -1.04 -28.96 7.41
N LYS A 834 -0.12 -29.92 7.44
CA LYS A 834 0.35 -30.53 8.70
C LYS A 834 1.27 -29.56 9.45
N ARG A 835 1.26 -29.61 10.77
CA ARG A 835 2.16 -28.83 11.64
C ARG A 835 2.79 -29.69 12.71
#